data_4a287a1d1d40b264be01982f04da0589
#
_entry.id   4a287a1d1d40b264be01982f04da0589
#
_cell.length_a   1.000
_cell.length_b   1.000
_cell.length_c   1.000
_cell.angle_alpha   90.00
_cell.angle_beta   90.00
_cell.angle_gamma   90.00
#
_symmetry.space_group_name_H-M   'P 1'
#
loop_
_entity.id
_entity.type
_entity.pdbx_description
1 polymer ?
#
loop_
_entity_poly.entity_id
_entity_poly.type
_entity_poly.pdbx_seq_one_letter_code
_entity_poly.pdbx_strand_id
1 'polypeptide(L)'
;MTAHQAALEALTRYFGYDSFRPGQQGIVEALLAGRDVLGVMPTGAGKSVCYQIPAALSPGMTLVISPLISLMRDQVDALNDLGLPAAFINTTQTPDEQAMVFAQAAAGQIKLLYVAPERPETGRFRDFAARTPISLIAVDEAHCVSQWGQDFRSSYLGIGDFIAGLPQRPPVGAFTATATERVRRDIVGLLGLRNPAVTVTGFDRPNLYFDVVKLETKYKAAWVARYVADHPDESGIVYCATRKTTEALTDTLNQMGHPAVAYHGGMSPDAREAAQRDFITDKVPVVVATNAFGMGIDKSNVRYVIHHNLPESIEAYYQEAGRAGRDGEPSRCTLLWNESDIVTRRRLLDNDYENERLTPEEQEIVRQSKRRLLDGMVGYCRTTDCLHRYMTRYFGQELSPNAGSTAGEDIAADSSQSGKCGACSNCESTFETIDVTRVAQAISRCVHDVGQRVGSGKIVKILRGSRAQDLAWLNPERMPTFGMLKDVNEARVRDVLSQMATDGYLSIAEGRMPIVMFGARAAETAAPDFHYEIKRVERKSEAAGSGRSGGVADTADSANVPGDALGSYIPDDDEESLFQKLRELRRTIAQEIGKPPYIVFSDKTLRDMARIKPVTNAQFLAVNGVGQHKLDLYGQRFMQAIASFNAGSAS
;
A
#
# COMPACT_ATOMS: atom_id res chain seq x y z
N MET A 1 5.70 21.25 33.17
CA MET A 1 5.92 20.18 32.17
C MET A 1 5.64 20.77 30.80
N THR A 2 6.55 20.64 29.85
CA THR A 2 6.31 21.10 28.48
C THR A 2 5.31 20.18 27.78
N ALA A 3 4.61 20.66 26.74
CA ALA A 3 3.70 19.82 25.95
C ALA A 3 4.41 18.58 25.36
N HIS A 4 5.68 18.75 24.98
CA HIS A 4 6.55 17.66 24.52
C HIS A 4 6.77 16.59 25.58
N GLN A 5 7.12 16.99 26.80
CA GLN A 5 7.32 16.03 27.91
C GLN A 5 6.04 15.25 28.23
N ALA A 6 4.89 15.94 28.29
CA ALA A 6 3.60 15.29 28.53
C ALA A 6 3.26 14.29 27.40
N ALA A 7 3.55 14.65 26.13
CA ALA A 7 3.31 13.76 24.99
C ALA A 7 4.21 12.51 25.04
N LEU A 8 5.47 12.67 25.41
CA LEU A 8 6.42 11.55 25.51
C LEU A 8 6.06 10.62 26.69
N GLU A 9 5.68 11.19 27.85
CA GLU A 9 5.19 10.39 28.99
C GLU A 9 3.92 9.61 28.65
N ALA A 10 2.98 10.23 27.90
CA ALA A 10 1.79 9.54 27.42
C ALA A 10 2.13 8.42 26.41
N LEU A 11 3.09 8.65 25.51
CA LEU A 11 3.58 7.64 24.57
C LEU A 11 4.16 6.43 25.31
N THR A 12 5.02 6.67 26.29
CA THR A 12 5.62 5.60 27.11
C THR A 12 4.56 4.88 27.93
N ARG A 13 3.69 5.63 28.58
CA ARG A 13 2.65 5.07 29.46
C ARG A 13 1.66 4.17 28.73
N TYR A 14 1.11 4.64 27.61
CA TYR A 14 0.04 3.92 26.90
C TYR A 14 0.58 2.94 25.86
N PHE A 15 1.68 3.26 25.16
CA PHE A 15 2.15 2.48 24.03
C PHE A 15 3.49 1.78 24.27
N GLY A 16 4.20 2.10 25.37
CA GLY A 16 5.48 1.47 25.72
C GLY A 16 6.65 1.90 24.81
N TYR A 17 6.56 3.06 24.15
CA TYR A 17 7.63 3.58 23.30
C TYR A 17 8.32 4.76 23.98
N ASP A 18 9.66 4.79 23.93
CA ASP A 18 10.48 5.83 24.54
C ASP A 18 10.70 7.04 23.63
N SER A 19 10.35 6.94 22.36
CA SER A 19 10.50 8.00 21.37
C SER A 19 9.45 7.94 20.26
N PHE A 20 9.14 9.11 19.71
CA PHE A 20 8.28 9.21 18.53
C PHE A 20 9.01 8.75 17.28
N ARG A 21 8.31 8.10 16.36
CA ARG A 21 8.80 7.83 15.02
C ARG A 21 8.92 9.13 14.21
N PRO A 22 9.72 9.15 13.13
CA PRO A 22 9.86 10.33 12.28
C PRO A 22 8.51 10.92 11.85
N GLY A 23 8.35 12.23 12.06
CA GLY A 23 7.14 12.99 11.73
C GLY A 23 6.01 12.95 12.78
N GLN A 24 5.94 11.96 13.67
CA GLN A 24 4.87 11.87 14.68
C GLN A 24 4.91 13.02 15.68
N GLN A 25 6.10 13.35 16.20
CA GLN A 25 6.27 14.39 17.22
C GLN A 25 5.70 15.75 16.75
N GLY A 26 6.10 16.21 15.57
CA GLY A 26 5.63 17.51 15.04
C GLY A 26 4.12 17.56 14.84
N ILE A 27 3.48 16.45 14.46
CA ILE A 27 2.03 16.31 14.34
C ILE A 27 1.37 16.42 15.71
N VAL A 28 1.84 15.64 16.70
CA VAL A 28 1.29 15.63 18.07
C VAL A 28 1.40 17.03 18.70
N GLU A 29 2.56 17.66 18.61
CA GLU A 29 2.78 19.03 19.13
C GLU A 29 1.90 20.07 18.45
N ALA A 30 1.72 19.99 17.12
CA ALA A 30 0.85 20.90 16.39
C ALA A 30 -0.63 20.78 16.83
N LEU A 31 -1.14 19.55 16.97
CA LEU A 31 -2.49 19.31 17.45
C LEU A 31 -2.71 19.77 18.90
N LEU A 32 -1.75 19.53 19.79
CA LEU A 32 -1.79 20.00 21.16
C LEU A 32 -1.72 21.53 21.26
N ALA A 33 -1.06 22.18 20.29
CA ALA A 33 -1.05 23.64 20.14
C ALA A 33 -2.33 24.21 19.50
N GLY A 34 -3.35 23.40 19.21
CA GLY A 34 -4.60 23.83 18.61
C GLY A 34 -4.52 24.11 17.08
N ARG A 35 -3.48 23.63 16.40
CA ARG A 35 -3.31 23.80 14.95
C ARG A 35 -3.88 22.62 14.18
N ASP A 36 -4.44 22.91 13.00
CA ASP A 36 -4.81 21.86 12.06
C ASP A 36 -3.58 21.17 11.50
N VAL A 37 -3.73 19.88 11.13
CA VAL A 37 -2.64 19.03 10.61
C VAL A 37 -3.12 18.26 9.39
N LEU A 38 -2.22 18.11 8.40
CA LEU A 38 -2.30 17.12 7.36
C LEU A 38 -1.11 16.16 7.50
N GLY A 39 -1.37 14.94 7.96
CA GLY A 39 -0.37 13.87 8.11
C GLY A 39 -0.45 12.86 6.96
N VAL A 40 0.56 12.85 6.09
CA VAL A 40 0.72 11.85 5.03
C VAL A 40 1.85 10.91 5.45
N MET A 41 1.47 9.73 5.90
CA MET A 41 2.40 8.78 6.53
C MET A 41 2.11 7.37 6.02
N PRO A 42 3.12 6.58 5.63
CA PRO A 42 2.91 5.24 5.10
C PRO A 42 2.17 4.32 6.08
N THR A 43 1.60 3.26 5.55
CA THR A 43 1.00 2.22 6.38
C THR A 43 2.07 1.63 7.32
N GLY A 44 1.73 1.46 8.60
CA GLY A 44 2.68 0.99 9.62
C GLY A 44 3.55 2.08 10.27
N ALA A 45 3.50 3.34 9.81
CA ALA A 45 4.21 4.46 10.44
C ALA A 45 3.60 4.94 11.77
N GLY A 46 2.46 4.38 12.19
CA GLY A 46 1.80 4.73 13.46
C GLY A 46 0.98 6.01 13.38
N LYS A 47 0.23 6.23 12.28
CA LYS A 47 -0.70 7.36 12.12
C LYS A 47 -1.65 7.55 13.30
N SER A 48 -2.21 6.45 13.81
CA SER A 48 -3.19 6.48 14.90
C SER A 48 -2.63 7.11 16.18
N VAL A 49 -1.38 6.84 16.52
CA VAL A 49 -0.69 7.42 17.68
C VAL A 49 -0.69 8.96 17.62
N CYS A 50 -0.62 9.54 16.40
CA CYS A 50 -0.59 10.98 16.19
C CYS A 50 -1.83 11.73 16.68
N TYR A 51 -3.00 11.07 16.72
CA TYR A 51 -4.22 11.64 17.29
C TYR A 51 -4.62 11.02 18.63
N GLN A 52 -4.17 9.80 18.93
CA GLN A 52 -4.45 9.11 20.18
C GLN A 52 -3.71 9.74 21.36
N ILE A 53 -2.46 10.17 21.19
CA ILE A 53 -1.72 10.90 22.22
C ILE A 53 -2.36 12.25 22.55
N PRO A 54 -2.66 13.14 21.58
CA PRO A 54 -3.44 14.34 21.86
C PRO A 54 -4.79 14.06 22.55
N ALA A 55 -5.50 13.00 22.15
CA ALA A 55 -6.76 12.61 22.78
C ALA A 55 -6.59 12.27 24.27
N ALA A 56 -5.53 11.55 24.62
CA ALA A 56 -5.23 11.21 26.01
C ALA A 56 -4.95 12.45 26.89
N LEU A 57 -4.34 13.48 26.31
CA LEU A 57 -3.91 14.70 27.01
C LEU A 57 -4.96 15.83 26.98
N SER A 58 -5.91 15.78 26.05
CA SER A 58 -6.92 16.83 25.90
C SER A 58 -8.06 16.68 26.91
N PRO A 59 -8.69 17.77 27.37
CA PRO A 59 -9.74 17.73 28.37
C PRO A 59 -11.05 17.11 27.84
N GLY A 60 -11.43 17.40 26.59
CA GLY A 60 -12.65 16.91 25.96
C GLY A 60 -12.42 15.63 25.15
N MET A 61 -13.46 15.24 24.41
CA MET A 61 -13.47 14.07 23.55
C MET A 61 -12.76 14.34 22.22
N THR A 62 -12.08 13.34 21.68
CA THR A 62 -11.61 13.32 20.29
C THR A 62 -12.61 12.54 19.43
N LEU A 63 -13.12 13.18 18.39
CA LEU A 63 -13.96 12.55 17.40
C LEU A 63 -13.09 12.00 16.26
N VAL A 64 -13.13 10.68 16.03
CA VAL A 64 -12.39 10.03 14.94
C VAL A 64 -13.38 9.60 13.85
N ILE A 65 -13.26 10.18 12.67
CA ILE A 65 -14.04 9.82 11.49
C ILE A 65 -13.23 8.83 10.67
N SER A 66 -13.70 7.58 10.55
CA SER A 66 -13.01 6.50 9.84
C SER A 66 -14.00 5.72 8.97
N PRO A 67 -13.58 5.26 7.76
CA PRO A 67 -14.50 4.62 6.82
C PRO A 67 -14.75 3.13 7.13
N LEU A 68 -14.15 2.57 8.18
CA LEU A 68 -13.99 1.13 8.35
C LEU A 68 -14.52 0.63 9.69
N ILE A 69 -15.66 -0.05 9.63
CA ILE A 69 -16.34 -0.58 10.82
C ILE A 69 -15.49 -1.61 11.56
N SER A 70 -14.80 -2.52 10.85
CA SER A 70 -13.94 -3.54 11.47
C SER A 70 -12.73 -2.90 12.17
N LEU A 71 -12.08 -1.92 11.53
CA LEU A 71 -10.96 -1.20 12.13
C LEU A 71 -11.37 -0.42 13.38
N MET A 72 -12.58 0.16 13.40
CA MET A 72 -13.07 0.88 14.58
C MET A 72 -13.11 -0.02 15.80
N ARG A 73 -13.65 -1.25 15.66
CA ARG A 73 -13.71 -2.22 16.77
C ARG A 73 -12.32 -2.56 17.28
N ASP A 74 -11.42 -2.96 16.37
CA ASP A 74 -10.05 -3.35 16.73
C ASP A 74 -9.29 -2.21 17.44
N GLN A 75 -9.45 -0.95 16.95
CA GLN A 75 -8.84 0.22 17.58
C GLN A 75 -9.43 0.52 18.94
N VAL A 76 -10.75 0.43 19.09
CA VAL A 76 -11.45 0.69 20.35
C VAL A 76 -11.07 -0.36 21.40
N ASP A 77 -11.06 -1.64 21.03
CA ASP A 77 -10.67 -2.72 21.92
C ASP A 77 -9.22 -2.57 22.39
N ALA A 78 -8.29 -2.27 21.46
CA ALA A 78 -6.89 -2.02 21.80
C ALA A 78 -6.71 -0.81 22.73
N LEU A 79 -7.44 0.29 22.52
CA LEU A 79 -7.35 1.48 23.36
C LEU A 79 -7.90 1.23 24.77
N ASN A 80 -9.01 0.52 24.87
CA ASN A 80 -9.59 0.15 26.17
C ASN A 80 -8.67 -0.79 26.96
N ASP A 81 -8.00 -1.74 26.29
CA ASP A 81 -6.97 -2.60 26.89
C ASP A 81 -5.78 -1.79 27.45
N LEU A 82 -5.43 -0.67 26.80
CA LEU A 82 -4.39 0.25 27.25
C LEU A 82 -4.87 1.23 28.33
N GLY A 83 -6.13 1.16 28.76
CA GLY A 83 -6.73 2.04 29.74
C GLY A 83 -7.07 3.44 29.20
N LEU A 84 -7.21 3.61 27.91
CA LEU A 84 -7.66 4.84 27.27
C LEU A 84 -9.11 4.66 26.78
N PRO A 85 -10.13 5.24 27.48
CA PRO A 85 -11.52 4.97 27.20
C PRO A 85 -11.93 5.36 25.79
N ALA A 86 -12.34 4.39 24.99
CA ALA A 86 -12.76 4.58 23.61
C ALA A 86 -14.08 3.84 23.35
N ALA A 87 -14.86 4.36 22.41
CA ALA A 87 -16.07 3.73 21.91
C ALA A 87 -16.26 3.99 20.42
N PHE A 88 -17.19 3.29 19.79
CA PHE A 88 -17.56 3.54 18.39
C PHE A 88 -19.08 3.63 18.24
N ILE A 89 -19.53 4.30 17.17
CA ILE A 89 -20.92 4.31 16.72
C ILE A 89 -20.96 3.95 15.24
N ASN A 90 -21.59 2.83 14.92
CA ASN A 90 -21.76 2.36 13.55
C ASN A 90 -23.11 1.67 13.35
N THR A 91 -23.35 1.11 12.16
CA THR A 91 -24.61 0.47 11.78
C THR A 91 -24.80 -0.95 12.33
N THR A 92 -23.79 -1.55 12.96
CA THR A 92 -23.91 -2.90 13.57
C THR A 92 -24.51 -2.86 14.96
N GLN A 93 -24.57 -1.68 15.61
CA GLN A 93 -25.11 -1.50 16.94
C GLN A 93 -26.61 -1.23 16.90
N THR A 94 -27.30 -1.72 17.92
CA THR A 94 -28.71 -1.41 18.17
C THR A 94 -28.91 0.07 18.57
N PRO A 95 -30.13 0.62 18.43
CA PRO A 95 -30.43 1.99 18.86
C PRO A 95 -30.12 2.24 20.35
N ASP A 96 -30.33 1.24 21.23
CA ASP A 96 -30.09 1.34 22.66
C ASP A 96 -28.58 1.36 22.97
N GLU A 97 -27.80 0.52 22.33
CA GLU A 97 -26.34 0.56 22.43
C GLU A 97 -25.76 1.90 21.97
N GLN A 98 -26.25 2.44 20.87
CA GLN A 98 -25.84 3.77 20.40
C GLN A 98 -26.23 4.87 21.40
N ALA A 99 -27.45 4.78 22.01
CA ALA A 99 -27.90 5.75 23.00
C ALA A 99 -27.02 5.73 24.25
N MET A 100 -26.58 4.53 24.68
CA MET A 100 -25.66 4.36 25.80
C MET A 100 -24.31 5.02 25.51
N VAL A 101 -23.73 4.81 24.31
CA VAL A 101 -22.47 5.45 23.90
C VAL A 101 -22.60 6.97 23.90
N PHE A 102 -23.71 7.53 23.37
CA PHE A 102 -23.96 8.97 23.41
C PHE A 102 -24.03 9.51 24.86
N ALA A 103 -24.69 8.79 25.77
CA ALA A 103 -24.78 9.20 27.15
C ALA A 103 -23.41 9.19 27.85
N GLN A 104 -22.61 8.14 27.65
CA GLN A 104 -21.24 8.03 28.17
C GLN A 104 -20.32 9.13 27.62
N ALA A 105 -20.41 9.42 26.33
CA ALA A 105 -19.62 10.49 25.70
C ALA A 105 -20.02 11.87 26.23
N ALA A 106 -21.31 12.16 26.37
CA ALA A 106 -21.81 13.39 26.97
C ALA A 106 -21.42 13.56 28.44
N ALA A 107 -21.30 12.45 29.21
CA ALA A 107 -20.80 12.42 30.58
C ALA A 107 -19.27 12.54 30.69
N GLY A 108 -18.52 12.66 29.57
CA GLY A 108 -17.07 12.76 29.57
C GLY A 108 -16.32 11.46 29.90
N GLN A 109 -17.00 10.32 29.83
CA GLN A 109 -16.42 9.01 30.12
C GLN A 109 -15.65 8.41 28.95
N ILE A 110 -15.77 8.99 27.74
CA ILE A 110 -15.12 8.54 26.51
C ILE A 110 -14.11 9.60 26.06
N LYS A 111 -12.87 9.19 25.82
CA LYS A 111 -11.80 10.03 25.27
C LYS A 111 -11.75 10.01 23.76
N LEU A 112 -12.00 8.86 23.13
CA LEU A 112 -12.06 8.74 21.67
C LEU A 112 -13.40 8.12 21.24
N LEU A 113 -14.11 8.82 20.37
CA LEU A 113 -15.33 8.31 19.77
C LEU A 113 -15.10 8.11 18.25
N TYR A 114 -15.11 6.86 17.82
CA TYR A 114 -15.00 6.50 16.40
C TYR A 114 -16.38 6.49 15.75
N VAL A 115 -16.49 7.12 14.59
CA VAL A 115 -17.75 7.17 13.82
C VAL A 115 -17.52 6.95 12.34
N ALA A 116 -18.52 6.37 11.67
CA ALA A 116 -18.53 6.27 10.22
C ALA A 116 -18.77 7.65 9.57
N PRO A 117 -18.25 7.90 8.35
CA PRO A 117 -18.30 9.21 7.69
C PRO A 117 -19.72 9.70 7.37
N GLU A 118 -20.72 8.82 7.37
CA GLU A 118 -22.14 9.16 7.18
C GLU A 118 -22.79 9.74 8.45
N ARG A 119 -22.20 9.50 9.60
CA ARG A 119 -22.77 9.96 10.90
C ARG A 119 -22.83 11.47 11.03
N PRO A 120 -21.81 12.24 10.67
CA PRO A 120 -21.83 13.70 10.68
C PRO A 120 -22.96 14.34 9.87
N GLU A 121 -23.56 13.61 8.92
CA GLU A 121 -24.69 14.11 8.14
C GLU A 121 -26.03 14.06 8.90
N THR A 122 -26.14 13.20 9.94
CA THR A 122 -27.40 13.00 10.67
C THR A 122 -27.67 14.11 11.68
N GLY A 123 -28.92 14.62 11.72
CA GLY A 123 -29.32 15.68 12.67
C GLY A 123 -29.05 15.30 14.12
N ARG A 124 -29.41 14.05 14.52
CA ARG A 124 -29.16 13.55 15.87
C ARG A 124 -27.69 13.63 16.29
N PHE A 125 -26.78 13.31 15.36
CA PHE A 125 -25.35 13.38 15.65
C PHE A 125 -24.85 14.82 15.71
N ARG A 126 -25.34 15.70 14.84
CA ARG A 126 -25.02 17.14 14.87
C ARG A 126 -25.47 17.79 16.17
N ASP A 127 -26.68 17.48 16.65
CA ASP A 127 -27.20 17.96 17.92
C ASP A 127 -26.36 17.47 19.12
N PHE A 128 -25.92 16.21 19.08
CA PHE A 128 -25.02 15.65 20.09
C PHE A 128 -23.67 16.36 20.06
N ALA A 129 -23.04 16.50 18.88
CA ALA A 129 -21.74 17.13 18.72
C ALA A 129 -21.74 18.61 19.13
N ALA A 130 -22.84 19.33 18.90
CA ALA A 130 -22.99 20.73 19.30
C ALA A 130 -23.04 20.91 20.84
N ARG A 131 -23.40 19.88 21.58
CA ARG A 131 -23.54 19.95 23.05
C ARG A 131 -22.39 19.26 23.81
N THR A 132 -21.53 18.52 23.09
CA THR A 132 -20.44 17.75 23.70
C THR A 132 -19.11 18.47 23.45
N PRO A 133 -18.25 18.66 24.48
CA PRO A 133 -16.93 19.26 24.29
C PRO A 133 -16.04 18.36 23.43
N ILE A 134 -15.82 18.77 22.17
CA ILE A 134 -14.90 18.09 21.25
C ILE A 134 -13.59 18.86 21.22
N SER A 135 -12.50 18.23 21.66
CA SER A 135 -11.17 18.83 21.71
C SER A 135 -10.36 18.64 20.43
N LEU A 136 -10.70 17.64 19.63
CA LEU A 136 -9.99 17.28 18.38
C LEU A 136 -10.93 16.51 17.45
N ILE A 137 -10.83 16.77 16.15
CA ILE A 137 -11.40 15.91 15.12
C ILE A 137 -10.24 15.28 14.35
N ALA A 138 -10.21 13.95 14.28
CA ALA A 138 -9.30 13.19 13.45
C ALA A 138 -10.08 12.58 12.27
N VAL A 139 -9.67 12.89 11.04
CA VAL A 139 -10.22 12.31 9.81
C VAL A 139 -9.22 11.28 9.30
N ASP A 140 -9.53 10.01 9.50
CA ASP A 140 -8.71 8.91 9.00
C ASP A 140 -9.04 8.60 7.54
N GLU A 141 -8.08 8.06 6.79
CA GLU A 141 -8.16 7.83 5.35
C GLU A 141 -8.70 9.07 4.59
N ALA A 142 -8.17 10.24 4.94
CA ALA A 142 -8.65 11.53 4.44
C ALA A 142 -8.61 11.67 2.91
N HIS A 143 -7.83 10.83 2.20
CA HIS A 143 -7.82 10.77 0.74
C HIS A 143 -9.17 10.42 0.13
N CYS A 144 -10.07 9.78 0.91
CA CYS A 144 -11.42 9.44 0.47
C CYS A 144 -12.30 10.67 0.14
N VAL A 145 -11.92 11.88 0.55
CA VAL A 145 -12.65 13.12 0.22
C VAL A 145 -12.42 13.55 -1.24
N SER A 146 -11.31 13.16 -1.85
CA SER A 146 -10.90 13.61 -3.19
C SER A 146 -11.42 12.68 -4.29
N GLN A 147 -12.10 13.23 -5.29
CA GLN A 147 -12.51 12.50 -6.52
C GLN A 147 -11.32 12.00 -7.36
N TRP A 148 -10.13 12.49 -7.07
CA TRP A 148 -8.86 12.09 -7.69
C TRP A 148 -8.12 11.04 -6.88
N GLY A 149 -8.64 10.70 -5.69
CA GLY A 149 -8.13 9.63 -4.84
C GLY A 149 -8.58 8.25 -5.34
N GLN A 150 -7.85 7.22 -4.95
CA GLN A 150 -8.14 5.83 -5.34
C GLN A 150 -9.47 5.30 -4.77
N ASP A 151 -9.85 5.72 -3.56
CA ASP A 151 -11.04 5.27 -2.82
C ASP A 151 -11.93 6.48 -2.48
N PHE A 152 -12.41 7.17 -3.51
CA PHE A 152 -13.32 8.28 -3.32
C PHE A 152 -14.64 7.80 -2.70
N ARG A 153 -15.07 8.47 -1.63
CA ARG A 153 -16.33 8.21 -0.92
C ARG A 153 -17.14 9.49 -0.77
N SER A 154 -18.30 9.52 -1.38
CA SER A 154 -19.19 10.69 -1.33
C SER A 154 -19.62 11.08 0.10
N SER A 155 -19.63 10.13 1.05
CA SER A 155 -19.89 10.40 2.47
C SER A 155 -18.84 11.29 3.15
N TYR A 156 -17.62 11.39 2.59
CA TYR A 156 -16.59 12.31 3.11
C TYR A 156 -16.84 13.77 2.75
N LEU A 157 -17.62 14.05 1.70
CA LEU A 157 -17.88 15.44 1.26
C LEU A 157 -18.60 16.27 2.33
N GLY A 158 -19.47 15.65 3.13
CA GLY A 158 -20.20 16.34 4.21
C GLY A 158 -19.39 16.65 5.47
N ILE A 159 -18.15 16.14 5.58
CA ILE A 159 -17.32 16.32 6.80
C ILE A 159 -16.90 17.78 6.97
N GLY A 160 -16.52 18.47 5.89
CA GLY A 160 -16.14 19.87 5.94
C GLY A 160 -17.26 20.76 6.47
N ASP A 161 -18.49 20.57 5.97
CA ASP A 161 -19.69 21.29 6.42
C ASP A 161 -20.04 20.98 7.89
N PHE A 162 -19.87 19.72 8.30
CA PHE A 162 -20.04 19.34 9.71
C PHE A 162 -19.05 20.08 10.61
N ILE A 163 -17.77 20.11 10.26
CA ILE A 163 -16.72 20.82 11.02
C ILE A 163 -17.02 22.32 11.09
N ALA A 164 -17.42 22.92 9.99
CA ALA A 164 -17.75 24.36 9.92
C ALA A 164 -19.00 24.71 10.74
N GLY A 165 -19.95 23.78 10.86
CA GLY A 165 -21.21 23.97 11.61
C GLY A 165 -21.11 23.77 13.12
N LEU A 166 -19.95 23.36 13.66
CA LEU A 166 -19.78 23.21 15.11
C LEU A 166 -19.74 24.57 15.82
N PRO A 167 -20.42 24.74 16.98
CA PRO A 167 -20.41 25.99 17.72
C PRO A 167 -19.01 26.46 18.13
N GLN A 168 -18.14 25.51 18.44
CA GLN A 168 -16.73 25.73 18.71
C GLN A 168 -15.92 24.73 17.86
N ARG A 169 -15.26 25.24 16.83
CA ARG A 169 -14.44 24.42 15.93
C ARG A 169 -13.16 23.96 16.63
N PRO A 170 -12.97 22.67 16.84
CA PRO A 170 -11.70 22.15 17.36
C PRO A 170 -10.61 22.12 16.26
N PRO A 171 -9.33 21.91 16.61
CA PRO A 171 -8.32 21.54 15.64
C PRO A 171 -8.70 20.25 14.89
N VAL A 172 -8.27 20.16 13.63
CA VAL A 172 -8.56 19.04 12.75
C VAL A 172 -7.26 18.38 12.30
N GLY A 173 -7.13 17.08 12.54
CA GLY A 173 -6.06 16.26 12.00
C GLY A 173 -6.58 15.39 10.86
N ALA A 174 -6.11 15.61 9.64
CA ALA A 174 -6.40 14.75 8.49
C ALA A 174 -5.23 13.79 8.25
N PHE A 175 -5.51 12.49 8.17
CA PHE A 175 -4.51 11.44 8.08
C PHE A 175 -4.74 10.52 6.89
N THR A 176 -3.68 10.18 6.17
CA THR A 176 -3.73 9.21 5.07
C THR A 176 -2.38 8.55 4.86
N ALA A 177 -2.38 7.37 4.26
CA ALA A 177 -1.15 6.70 3.85
C ALA A 177 -0.68 7.16 2.46
N THR A 178 -1.60 7.55 1.60
CA THR A 178 -1.36 7.82 0.17
C THR A 178 -2.05 9.13 -0.21
N ALA A 179 -1.29 10.11 -0.65
CA ALA A 179 -1.83 11.33 -1.22
C ALA A 179 -0.82 11.99 -2.16
N THR A 180 -1.15 12.06 -3.43
CA THR A 180 -0.45 12.91 -4.40
C THR A 180 -0.62 14.39 -4.02
N GLU A 181 0.16 15.28 -4.60
CA GLU A 181 0.06 16.72 -4.31
C GLU A 181 -1.35 17.27 -4.58
N ARG A 182 -2.01 16.78 -5.63
CA ARG A 182 -3.39 17.15 -5.95
C ARG A 182 -4.35 16.72 -4.86
N VAL A 183 -4.27 15.46 -4.43
CA VAL A 183 -5.13 14.91 -3.36
C VAL A 183 -4.88 15.68 -2.04
N ARG A 184 -3.63 16.04 -1.73
CA ARG A 184 -3.32 16.86 -0.54
C ARG A 184 -4.01 18.22 -0.58
N ARG A 185 -4.03 18.89 -1.75
CA ARG A 185 -4.75 20.17 -1.92
C ARG A 185 -6.26 20.02 -1.73
N ASP A 186 -6.84 18.95 -2.28
CA ASP A 186 -8.27 18.65 -2.11
C ASP A 186 -8.62 18.39 -0.64
N ILE A 187 -7.81 17.59 0.08
CA ILE A 187 -8.01 17.34 1.51
C ILE A 187 -8.05 18.67 2.29
N VAL A 188 -7.09 19.54 2.07
CA VAL A 188 -7.02 20.85 2.75
C VAL A 188 -8.27 21.69 2.45
N GLY A 189 -8.67 21.78 1.18
CA GLY A 189 -9.81 22.60 0.75
C GLY A 189 -11.16 22.03 1.20
N LEU A 190 -11.40 20.73 0.94
CA LEU A 190 -12.70 20.09 1.16
C LEU A 190 -13.00 19.83 2.64
N LEU A 191 -11.98 19.58 3.47
CA LEU A 191 -12.15 19.46 4.92
C LEU A 191 -12.07 20.83 5.63
N GLY A 192 -11.78 21.92 4.93
CA GLY A 192 -11.68 23.26 5.50
C GLY A 192 -10.56 23.41 6.52
N LEU A 193 -9.39 22.79 6.27
CA LEU A 193 -8.22 22.91 7.15
C LEU A 193 -7.66 24.32 7.13
N ARG A 194 -7.38 24.89 8.31
CA ARG A 194 -6.92 26.28 8.48
C ARG A 194 -5.41 26.30 8.71
N ASN A 195 -4.65 26.74 7.72
CA ASN A 195 -3.19 26.84 7.75
C ASN A 195 -2.54 25.59 8.41
N PRO A 196 -2.81 24.37 7.88
CA PRO A 196 -2.40 23.14 8.54
C PRO A 196 -0.89 22.98 8.56
N ALA A 197 -0.38 22.37 9.63
CA ALA A 197 0.94 21.81 9.62
C ALA A 197 0.94 20.57 8.72
N VAL A 198 1.66 20.61 7.59
CA VAL A 198 1.74 19.50 6.65
C VAL A 198 2.98 18.69 6.93
N THR A 199 2.79 17.39 7.23
CA THR A 199 3.87 16.44 7.45
C THR A 199 3.75 15.30 6.45
N VAL A 200 4.80 15.10 5.65
CA VAL A 200 4.95 13.96 4.74
C VAL A 200 6.21 13.21 5.15
N THR A 201 6.06 11.98 5.69
CA THR A 201 7.19 11.24 6.29
C THR A 201 7.95 10.37 5.30
N GLY A 202 7.65 10.47 4.03
CA GLY A 202 8.27 9.64 3.01
C GLY A 202 7.45 8.39 2.69
N PHE A 203 7.67 7.89 1.48
CA PHE A 203 6.96 6.73 0.93
C PHE A 203 7.86 5.52 0.73
N ASP A 204 9.15 5.63 1.01
CA ASP A 204 10.05 4.51 0.89
C ASP A 204 9.89 3.51 2.05
N ARG A 205 9.94 2.24 1.71
CA ARG A 205 9.85 1.11 2.63
C ARG A 205 11.03 0.17 2.36
N PRO A 206 12.22 0.49 2.87
CA PRO A 206 13.45 -0.22 2.53
C PRO A 206 13.46 -1.70 2.93
N ASN A 207 12.59 -2.10 3.88
CA ASN A 207 12.42 -3.48 4.27
C ASN A 207 11.52 -4.30 3.33
N LEU A 208 10.92 -3.68 2.30
CA LEU A 208 10.10 -4.39 1.31
C LEU A 208 10.90 -4.61 0.03
N TYR A 209 10.99 -5.85 -0.40
CA TYR A 209 11.51 -6.19 -1.72
C TYR A 209 10.38 -6.16 -2.75
N PHE A 210 10.46 -5.25 -3.73
CA PHE A 210 9.47 -5.17 -4.81
C PHE A 210 9.90 -5.99 -6.02
N ASP A 211 8.98 -6.83 -6.49
CA ASP A 211 9.18 -7.71 -7.62
C ASP A 211 8.02 -7.62 -8.62
N VAL A 212 8.33 -7.48 -9.90
CA VAL A 212 7.33 -7.38 -10.99
C VAL A 212 7.59 -8.47 -12.01
N VAL A 213 6.74 -9.49 -12.02
CA VAL A 213 6.87 -10.67 -12.87
C VAL A 213 5.80 -10.68 -13.95
N LYS A 214 6.21 -10.66 -15.21
CA LYS A 214 5.30 -10.84 -16.35
C LYS A 214 5.05 -12.33 -16.57
N LEU A 215 3.81 -12.78 -16.34
CA LEU A 215 3.46 -14.20 -16.37
C LEU A 215 2.08 -14.43 -17.01
N GLU A 216 1.97 -15.42 -17.91
CA GLU A 216 0.68 -15.80 -18.49
C GLU A 216 -0.29 -16.30 -17.41
N THR A 217 -1.58 -15.98 -17.55
CA THR A 217 -2.62 -16.29 -16.55
C THR A 217 -2.64 -17.78 -16.15
N LYS A 218 -2.42 -18.69 -17.10
CA LYS A 218 -2.45 -20.14 -16.83
C LYS A 218 -1.34 -20.64 -15.89
N TYR A 219 -0.23 -19.89 -15.74
CA TYR A 219 0.89 -20.26 -14.88
C TYR A 219 0.86 -19.57 -13.50
N LYS A 220 0.03 -18.53 -13.32
CA LYS A 220 0.04 -17.74 -12.09
C LYS A 220 -0.33 -18.55 -10.84
N ALA A 221 -1.35 -19.40 -10.92
CA ALA A 221 -1.76 -20.23 -9.79
C ALA A 221 -0.66 -21.21 -9.37
N ALA A 222 0.00 -21.86 -10.34
CA ALA A 222 1.12 -22.76 -10.05
C ALA A 222 2.32 -22.02 -9.46
N TRP A 223 2.59 -20.81 -9.93
CA TRP A 223 3.66 -19.97 -9.37
C TRP A 223 3.38 -19.61 -7.91
N VAL A 224 2.15 -19.18 -7.58
CA VAL A 224 1.75 -18.88 -6.19
C VAL A 224 1.86 -20.11 -5.31
N ALA A 225 1.35 -21.27 -5.77
CA ALA A 225 1.41 -22.51 -5.00
C ALA A 225 2.85 -22.94 -4.70
N ARG A 226 3.75 -22.83 -5.69
CA ARG A 226 5.17 -23.10 -5.49
C ARG A 226 5.79 -22.13 -4.48
N TYR A 227 5.51 -20.82 -4.62
CA TYR A 227 6.04 -19.82 -3.69
C TYR A 227 5.62 -20.12 -2.24
N VAL A 228 4.33 -20.43 -2.01
CA VAL A 228 3.81 -20.81 -0.68
C VAL A 228 4.48 -22.08 -0.16
N ALA A 229 4.72 -23.08 -1.03
CA ALA A 229 5.42 -24.30 -0.68
C ALA A 229 6.89 -24.09 -0.26
N ASP A 230 7.56 -23.14 -0.92
CA ASP A 230 8.96 -22.79 -0.62
C ASP A 230 9.08 -21.92 0.67
N HIS A 231 7.95 -21.38 1.20
CA HIS A 231 7.91 -20.51 2.39
C HIS A 231 6.88 -20.99 3.43
N PRO A 232 6.97 -22.23 3.95
CA PRO A 232 5.92 -22.87 4.75
C PRO A 232 5.68 -22.21 6.11
N ASP A 233 6.69 -21.54 6.67
CA ASP A 233 6.65 -20.90 7.99
C ASP A 233 6.26 -19.42 7.95
N GLU A 234 5.98 -18.89 6.77
CA GLU A 234 5.69 -17.48 6.56
C GLU A 234 4.18 -17.22 6.41
N SER A 235 3.72 -16.12 7.01
CA SER A 235 2.36 -15.63 6.78
C SER A 235 2.32 -14.73 5.55
N GLY A 236 1.33 -14.96 4.67
CA GLY A 236 1.21 -14.20 3.44
C GLY A 236 -0.21 -13.86 3.00
N ILE A 237 -0.30 -12.84 2.14
CA ILE A 237 -1.55 -12.38 1.54
C ILE A 237 -1.44 -12.52 0.02
N VAL A 238 -2.45 -13.10 -0.62
CA VAL A 238 -2.53 -13.20 -2.08
C VAL A 238 -3.75 -12.42 -2.59
N TYR A 239 -3.52 -11.33 -3.30
CA TYR A 239 -4.59 -10.50 -3.86
C TYR A 239 -5.01 -10.96 -5.25
N CYS A 240 -6.31 -11.20 -5.44
CA CYS A 240 -6.93 -11.57 -6.70
C CYS A 240 -7.95 -10.52 -7.17
N ALA A 241 -8.11 -10.38 -8.49
CA ALA A 241 -9.05 -9.39 -9.06
C ALA A 241 -10.52 -9.78 -8.90
N THR A 242 -10.85 -11.07 -8.78
CA THR A 242 -12.23 -11.57 -8.77
C THR A 242 -12.47 -12.59 -7.67
N ARG A 243 -13.73 -12.66 -7.18
CA ARG A 243 -14.18 -13.66 -6.20
C ARG A 243 -13.88 -15.08 -6.67
N LYS A 244 -14.22 -15.39 -7.94
CA LYS A 244 -14.00 -16.71 -8.54
C LYS A 244 -12.52 -17.13 -8.51
N THR A 245 -11.61 -16.21 -8.82
CA THR A 245 -10.16 -16.51 -8.77
C THR A 245 -9.70 -16.72 -7.34
N THR A 246 -10.23 -15.93 -6.39
CA THR A 246 -9.93 -16.07 -4.95
C THR A 246 -10.31 -17.47 -4.45
N GLU A 247 -11.54 -17.91 -4.70
CA GLU A 247 -12.03 -19.23 -4.29
C GLU A 247 -11.21 -20.36 -4.94
N ALA A 248 -11.04 -20.32 -6.27
CA ALA A 248 -10.31 -21.35 -7.00
C ALA A 248 -8.84 -21.48 -6.56
N LEU A 249 -8.16 -20.37 -6.29
CA LEU A 249 -6.78 -20.39 -5.81
C LEU A 249 -6.70 -20.91 -4.37
N THR A 250 -7.64 -20.55 -3.50
CA THR A 250 -7.75 -21.07 -2.14
C THR A 250 -7.91 -22.59 -2.15
N ASP A 251 -8.82 -23.10 -3.00
CA ASP A 251 -9.05 -24.55 -3.14
C ASP A 251 -7.79 -25.26 -3.65
N THR A 252 -7.09 -24.66 -4.61
CA THR A 252 -5.83 -25.21 -5.14
C THR A 252 -4.77 -25.33 -4.04
N LEU A 253 -4.56 -24.28 -3.24
CA LEU A 253 -3.59 -24.30 -2.14
C LEU A 253 -3.94 -25.35 -1.10
N ASN A 254 -5.21 -25.43 -0.68
CA ASN A 254 -5.66 -26.42 0.31
C ASN A 254 -5.53 -27.86 -0.21
N GLN A 255 -5.83 -28.13 -1.49
CA GLN A 255 -5.66 -29.43 -2.12
C GLN A 255 -4.19 -29.87 -2.18
N MET A 256 -3.26 -28.90 -2.27
CA MET A 256 -1.82 -29.13 -2.23
C MET A 256 -1.24 -29.25 -0.81
N GLY A 257 -2.09 -29.15 0.22
CA GLY A 257 -1.68 -29.25 1.62
C GLY A 257 -1.18 -27.93 2.24
N HIS A 258 -1.40 -26.79 1.58
CA HIS A 258 -1.05 -25.46 2.10
C HIS A 258 -2.30 -24.78 2.67
N PRO A 259 -2.47 -24.71 4.00
CA PRO A 259 -3.67 -24.14 4.61
C PRO A 259 -3.88 -22.68 4.18
N ALA A 260 -5.01 -22.40 3.55
CA ALA A 260 -5.39 -21.07 3.07
C ALA A 260 -6.88 -20.81 3.30
N VAL A 261 -7.24 -19.55 3.54
CA VAL A 261 -8.63 -19.09 3.64
C VAL A 261 -8.93 -18.05 2.56
N ALA A 262 -10.15 -18.11 2.02
CA ALA A 262 -10.66 -17.10 1.10
C ALA A 262 -11.24 -15.92 1.86
N TYR A 263 -11.11 -14.69 1.28
CA TYR A 263 -11.77 -13.50 1.78
C TYR A 263 -12.23 -12.59 0.65
N HIS A 264 -13.53 -12.34 0.53
CA HIS A 264 -14.10 -11.42 -0.47
C HIS A 264 -15.47 -10.90 -0.07
N GLY A 265 -15.93 -9.81 -0.68
CA GLY A 265 -17.19 -9.14 -0.35
C GLY A 265 -18.46 -9.95 -0.60
N GLY A 266 -18.38 -11.11 -1.29
CA GLY A 266 -19.51 -12.01 -1.49
C GLY A 266 -19.75 -13.01 -0.36
N MET A 267 -18.84 -13.10 0.60
CA MET A 267 -18.98 -13.97 1.78
C MET A 267 -19.91 -13.34 2.81
N SER A 268 -20.55 -14.18 3.65
CA SER A 268 -21.32 -13.69 4.80
C SER A 268 -20.42 -12.94 5.78
N PRO A 269 -20.97 -12.01 6.60
CA PRO A 269 -20.20 -11.32 7.63
C PRO A 269 -19.46 -12.27 8.56
N ASP A 270 -20.13 -13.33 9.04
CA ASP A 270 -19.55 -14.32 9.96
C ASP A 270 -18.39 -15.09 9.32
N ALA A 271 -18.53 -15.48 8.03
CA ALA A 271 -17.47 -16.16 7.30
C ALA A 271 -16.25 -15.25 7.09
N ARG A 272 -16.46 -13.96 6.83
CA ARG A 272 -15.37 -12.97 6.72
C ARG A 272 -14.65 -12.79 8.06
N GLU A 273 -15.40 -12.66 9.15
CA GLU A 273 -14.85 -12.52 10.50
C GLU A 273 -14.04 -13.77 10.89
N ALA A 274 -14.55 -14.98 10.59
CA ALA A 274 -13.84 -16.23 10.85
C ALA A 274 -12.53 -16.31 10.05
N ALA A 275 -12.55 -16.04 8.74
CA ALA A 275 -11.37 -16.07 7.89
C ALA A 275 -10.31 -15.05 8.36
N GLN A 276 -10.74 -13.82 8.71
CA GLN A 276 -9.86 -12.79 9.23
C GLN A 276 -9.24 -13.21 10.56
N ARG A 277 -10.03 -13.72 11.49
CA ARG A 277 -9.57 -14.20 12.80
C ARG A 277 -8.57 -15.35 12.62
N ASP A 278 -8.87 -16.34 11.80
CA ASP A 278 -7.98 -17.48 11.58
C ASP A 278 -6.62 -17.06 11.01
N PHE A 279 -6.58 -16.07 10.11
CA PHE A 279 -5.34 -15.49 9.60
C PHE A 279 -4.61 -14.63 10.65
N ILE A 280 -5.31 -13.77 11.38
CA ILE A 280 -4.71 -12.89 12.40
C ILE A 280 -4.11 -13.69 13.56
N THR A 281 -4.75 -14.80 13.93
CA THR A 281 -4.30 -15.67 15.05
C THR A 281 -3.24 -16.70 14.64
N ASP A 282 -2.69 -16.62 13.43
CA ASP A 282 -1.72 -17.61 12.88
C ASP A 282 -2.26 -19.05 12.80
N LYS A 283 -3.57 -19.24 12.86
CA LYS A 283 -4.20 -20.55 12.67
C LYS A 283 -4.10 -20.99 11.21
N VAL A 284 -4.22 -20.04 10.28
CA VAL A 284 -4.02 -20.26 8.85
C VAL A 284 -2.98 -19.23 8.36
N PRO A 285 -1.88 -19.70 7.73
CA PRO A 285 -0.78 -18.82 7.33
C PRO A 285 -1.09 -17.97 6.09
N VAL A 286 -2.00 -18.40 5.21
CA VAL A 286 -2.24 -17.77 3.92
C VAL A 286 -3.69 -17.28 3.81
N VAL A 287 -3.87 -16.03 3.42
CA VAL A 287 -5.18 -15.52 2.99
C VAL A 287 -5.14 -15.19 1.50
N VAL A 288 -6.10 -15.73 0.75
CA VAL A 288 -6.33 -15.38 -0.65
C VAL A 288 -7.55 -14.45 -0.69
N ALA A 289 -7.39 -13.25 -1.23
CA ALA A 289 -8.42 -12.23 -1.05
C ALA A 289 -8.62 -11.34 -2.27
N THR A 290 -9.79 -10.70 -2.34
CA THR A 290 -9.97 -9.49 -3.16
C THR A 290 -9.54 -8.24 -2.37
N ASN A 291 -9.59 -7.05 -3.00
CA ASN A 291 -9.36 -5.76 -2.33
C ASN A 291 -10.28 -5.51 -1.11
N ALA A 292 -11.35 -6.32 -0.94
CA ALA A 292 -12.18 -6.30 0.27
C ALA A 292 -11.41 -6.69 1.54
N PHE A 293 -10.33 -7.49 1.41
CA PHE A 293 -9.41 -7.80 2.50
C PHE A 293 -8.31 -6.76 2.54
N GLY A 294 -8.58 -5.67 3.16
CA GLY A 294 -7.62 -4.60 3.05
C GLY A 294 -7.60 -3.71 4.25
N MET A 295 -8.53 -2.82 4.30
CA MET A 295 -8.56 -1.80 5.31
C MET A 295 -8.90 -2.41 6.68
N GLY A 296 -8.08 -2.17 7.70
CA GLY A 296 -8.31 -2.65 9.07
C GLY A 296 -7.50 -3.87 9.51
N ILE A 297 -6.65 -4.44 8.67
CA ILE A 297 -5.82 -5.57 9.07
C ILE A 297 -4.48 -5.05 9.59
N ASP A 298 -4.23 -5.29 10.86
CA ASP A 298 -3.00 -4.88 11.56
C ASP A 298 -2.16 -6.08 12.03
N LYS A 299 -1.96 -7.07 11.14
CA LYS A 299 -1.03 -8.18 11.37
C LYS A 299 0.37 -7.72 11.02
N SER A 300 1.27 -7.70 12.01
CA SER A 300 2.63 -7.14 11.83
C SER A 300 3.59 -8.07 11.12
N ASN A 301 3.38 -9.39 11.23
CA ASN A 301 4.30 -10.44 10.76
C ASN A 301 3.92 -11.05 9.39
N VAL A 302 3.34 -10.27 8.49
CA VAL A 302 3.12 -10.69 7.09
C VAL A 302 4.45 -10.60 6.36
N ARG A 303 4.95 -11.75 5.86
CA ARG A 303 6.26 -11.84 5.21
C ARG A 303 6.19 -11.65 3.70
N TYR A 304 5.06 -11.96 3.09
CA TYR A 304 4.90 -11.71 1.66
C TYR A 304 3.49 -11.23 1.30
N VAL A 305 3.43 -10.39 0.27
CA VAL A 305 2.19 -10.00 -0.41
C VAL A 305 2.36 -10.29 -1.89
N ILE A 306 1.48 -11.15 -2.43
CA ILE A 306 1.47 -11.50 -3.84
C ILE A 306 0.23 -10.92 -4.50
N HIS A 307 0.40 -10.15 -5.56
CA HIS A 307 -0.69 -9.72 -6.42
C HIS A 307 -0.79 -10.69 -7.59
N HIS A 308 -1.78 -11.57 -7.56
CA HIS A 308 -2.08 -12.52 -8.65
C HIS A 308 -2.52 -11.81 -9.94
N ASN A 309 -3.12 -10.65 -9.81
CA ASN A 309 -3.55 -9.79 -10.93
C ASN A 309 -3.11 -8.35 -10.70
N LEU A 310 -3.07 -7.57 -11.79
CA LEU A 310 -2.77 -6.15 -11.74
C LEU A 310 -3.71 -5.41 -10.78
N PRO A 311 -3.22 -4.63 -9.80
CA PRO A 311 -4.01 -3.71 -8.99
C PRO A 311 -4.64 -2.60 -9.84
N GLU A 312 -5.62 -1.90 -9.30
CA GLU A 312 -6.32 -0.82 -10.03
C GLU A 312 -5.52 0.49 -10.09
N SER A 313 -4.58 0.68 -9.15
CA SER A 313 -3.73 1.88 -9.08
C SER A 313 -2.44 1.60 -8.31
N ILE A 314 -1.48 2.52 -8.41
CA ILE A 314 -0.24 2.50 -7.62
C ILE A 314 -0.55 2.68 -6.13
N GLU A 315 -1.52 3.52 -5.79
CA GLU A 315 -1.95 3.75 -4.42
C GLU A 315 -2.54 2.49 -3.79
N ALA A 316 -3.41 1.77 -4.52
CA ALA A 316 -3.95 0.49 -4.08
C ALA A 316 -2.83 -0.52 -3.89
N TYR A 317 -1.93 -0.65 -4.86
CA TYR A 317 -0.77 -1.52 -4.76
C TYR A 317 0.10 -1.17 -3.54
N TYR A 318 0.40 0.10 -3.33
CA TYR A 318 1.20 0.56 -2.20
C TYR A 318 0.56 0.25 -0.85
N GLN A 319 -0.74 0.44 -0.71
CA GLN A 319 -1.49 0.12 0.52
C GLN A 319 -1.57 -1.39 0.78
N GLU A 320 -1.79 -2.19 -0.27
CA GLU A 320 -1.87 -3.65 -0.20
C GLU A 320 -0.50 -4.27 0.06
N ALA A 321 0.53 -3.89 -0.69
CA ALA A 321 1.92 -4.30 -0.48
C ALA A 321 2.46 -3.85 0.89
N GLY A 322 2.08 -2.65 1.34
CA GLY A 322 2.46 -2.07 2.62
C GLY A 322 1.95 -2.83 3.87
N ARG A 323 1.15 -3.89 3.68
CA ARG A 323 0.77 -4.82 4.77
C ARG A 323 1.89 -5.76 5.14
N ALA A 324 2.81 -6.02 4.22
CA ALA A 324 4.01 -6.78 4.50
C ALA A 324 4.96 -5.98 5.41
N GLY A 325 5.68 -6.68 6.28
CA GLY A 325 6.78 -6.14 7.06
C GLY A 325 6.45 -4.92 7.92
N ARG A 326 5.28 -4.85 8.55
CA ARG A 326 4.92 -3.73 9.46
C ARG A 326 5.78 -3.67 10.71
N ASP A 327 6.37 -4.79 11.10
CA ASP A 327 7.36 -4.91 12.17
C ASP A 327 8.76 -4.42 11.78
N GLY A 328 8.97 -4.06 10.51
CA GLY A 328 10.25 -3.62 9.96
C GLY A 328 11.14 -4.74 9.46
N GLU A 329 10.70 -6.01 9.59
CA GLU A 329 11.44 -7.16 9.10
C GLU A 329 11.36 -7.25 7.56
N PRO A 330 12.39 -7.84 6.91
CA PRO A 330 12.40 -8.06 5.47
C PRO A 330 11.14 -8.79 5.00
N SER A 331 10.54 -8.31 3.92
CA SER A 331 9.31 -8.90 3.37
C SER A 331 9.24 -8.69 1.87
N ARG A 332 8.59 -9.61 1.16
CA ARG A 332 8.54 -9.60 -0.30
C ARG A 332 7.16 -9.21 -0.84
N CYS A 333 7.14 -8.34 -1.85
CA CYS A 333 5.94 -7.88 -2.53
C CYS A 333 6.05 -8.21 -4.03
N THR A 334 5.41 -9.31 -4.46
CA THR A 334 5.48 -9.76 -5.86
C THR A 334 4.20 -9.46 -6.62
N LEU A 335 4.34 -8.81 -7.76
CA LEU A 335 3.24 -8.51 -8.67
C LEU A 335 3.31 -9.38 -9.92
N LEU A 336 2.36 -10.30 -10.06
CA LEU A 336 2.19 -11.15 -11.26
C LEU A 336 1.23 -10.45 -12.23
N TRP A 337 1.67 -10.13 -13.42
CA TRP A 337 0.84 -9.40 -14.37
C TRP A 337 0.99 -9.87 -15.82
N ASN A 338 0.01 -9.54 -16.65
CA ASN A 338 0.07 -9.65 -18.11
C ASN A 338 -0.95 -8.68 -18.76
N GLU A 339 -0.93 -8.60 -20.10
CA GLU A 339 -1.79 -7.68 -20.84
C GLU A 339 -3.30 -7.96 -20.67
N SER A 340 -3.69 -9.22 -20.39
CA SER A 340 -5.10 -9.55 -20.15
C SER A 340 -5.62 -9.02 -18.82
N ASP A 341 -4.74 -8.77 -17.85
CA ASP A 341 -5.14 -8.13 -16.59
C ASP A 341 -5.61 -6.69 -16.83
N ILE A 342 -4.96 -5.96 -17.75
CA ILE A 342 -5.35 -4.59 -18.11
C ILE A 342 -6.77 -4.58 -18.68
N VAL A 343 -7.07 -5.53 -19.58
CA VAL A 343 -8.42 -5.66 -20.17
C VAL A 343 -9.45 -5.98 -19.09
N THR A 344 -9.11 -6.89 -18.19
CA THR A 344 -9.97 -7.27 -17.07
C THR A 344 -10.25 -6.08 -16.14
N ARG A 345 -9.21 -5.32 -15.77
CA ARG A 345 -9.35 -4.14 -14.91
C ARG A 345 -10.19 -3.04 -15.57
N ARG A 346 -9.95 -2.74 -16.84
CA ARG A 346 -10.76 -1.76 -17.58
C ARG A 346 -12.24 -2.15 -17.59
N ARG A 347 -12.53 -3.44 -17.84
CA ARG A 347 -13.91 -3.94 -17.81
C ARG A 347 -14.54 -3.83 -16.43
N LEU A 348 -13.81 -4.11 -15.36
CA LEU A 348 -14.30 -3.95 -13.99
C LEU A 348 -14.59 -2.48 -13.68
N LEU A 349 -13.70 -1.57 -14.06
CA LEU A 349 -13.90 -0.12 -13.87
C LEU A 349 -15.11 0.42 -14.63
N ASP A 350 -15.40 -0.11 -15.82
CA ASP A 350 -16.53 0.33 -16.63
C ASP A 350 -17.89 -0.17 -16.07
N ASN A 351 -17.91 -1.28 -15.32
CA ASN A 351 -19.10 -1.89 -14.75
C ASN A 351 -19.43 -1.46 -13.30
N ASP A 352 -18.52 -0.79 -12.61
CA ASP A 352 -18.54 -0.70 -11.14
C ASP A 352 -19.07 0.65 -10.61
N TYR A 353 -19.68 1.52 -11.45
CA TYR A 353 -19.97 2.87 -11.01
C TYR A 353 -21.38 3.37 -11.35
N GLU A 354 -22.34 3.04 -10.49
CA GLU A 354 -23.57 3.81 -10.30
C GLU A 354 -23.55 4.35 -8.86
N ASN A 355 -23.25 5.64 -8.69
CA ASN A 355 -23.35 6.32 -7.41
C ASN A 355 -24.46 7.36 -7.48
N GLU A 356 -25.58 7.07 -6.84
CA GLU A 356 -26.80 7.93 -6.84
C GLU A 356 -26.54 9.33 -6.26
N ARG A 357 -25.44 9.55 -5.53
CA ARG A 357 -25.07 10.86 -4.93
C ARG A 357 -24.28 11.75 -5.90
N LEU A 358 -23.87 11.23 -7.05
CA LEU A 358 -23.09 11.96 -8.04
C LEU A 358 -23.91 12.23 -9.30
N THR A 359 -23.74 13.40 -9.87
CA THR A 359 -24.26 13.71 -11.19
C THR A 359 -23.58 12.84 -12.27
N PRO A 360 -24.19 12.64 -13.44
CA PRO A 360 -23.57 11.89 -14.54
C PRO A 360 -22.20 12.45 -14.95
N GLU A 361 -22.02 13.78 -14.88
CA GLU A 361 -20.76 14.45 -15.18
C GLU A 361 -19.69 14.10 -14.13
N GLU A 362 -20.03 14.12 -12.84
CA GLU A 362 -19.12 13.75 -11.76
C GLU A 362 -18.76 12.26 -11.82
N GLN A 363 -19.70 11.40 -12.15
CA GLN A 363 -19.44 9.97 -12.36
C GLN A 363 -18.43 9.74 -13.49
N GLU A 364 -18.54 10.50 -14.59
CA GLU A 364 -17.58 10.41 -15.69
C GLU A 364 -16.18 10.91 -15.28
N ILE A 365 -16.09 11.98 -14.49
CA ILE A 365 -14.82 12.46 -13.93
C ILE A 365 -14.14 11.38 -13.09
N VAL A 366 -14.89 10.73 -12.21
CA VAL A 366 -14.37 9.64 -11.37
C VAL A 366 -13.92 8.46 -12.22
N ARG A 367 -14.70 8.09 -13.25
CA ARG A 367 -14.33 7.00 -14.17
C ARG A 367 -13.04 7.29 -14.93
N GLN A 368 -12.87 8.51 -15.42
CA GLN A 368 -11.66 8.95 -16.10
C GLN A 368 -10.46 8.98 -15.15
N SER A 369 -10.65 9.43 -13.90
CA SER A 369 -9.62 9.40 -12.88
C SER A 369 -9.15 7.96 -12.63
N LYS A 370 -10.06 7.01 -12.44
CA LYS A 370 -9.72 5.59 -12.23
C LYS A 370 -8.97 4.98 -13.43
N ARG A 371 -9.33 5.34 -14.67
CA ARG A 371 -8.58 4.89 -15.85
C ARG A 371 -7.15 5.41 -15.86
N ARG A 372 -6.94 6.67 -15.47
CA ARG A 372 -5.60 7.27 -15.36
C ARG A 372 -4.77 6.58 -14.27
N LEU A 373 -5.36 6.30 -13.12
CA LEU A 373 -4.69 5.58 -12.04
C LEU A 373 -4.22 4.19 -12.50
N LEU A 374 -5.06 3.49 -13.26
CA LEU A 374 -4.69 2.21 -13.88
C LEU A 374 -3.55 2.35 -14.88
N ASP A 375 -3.55 3.39 -15.72
CA ASP A 375 -2.45 3.63 -16.67
C ASP A 375 -1.13 3.89 -15.94
N GLY A 376 -1.14 4.59 -14.80
CA GLY A 376 0.01 4.73 -13.90
C GLY A 376 0.53 3.38 -13.39
N MET A 377 -0.38 2.49 -12.97
CA MET A 377 -0.03 1.14 -12.51
C MET A 377 0.60 0.28 -13.63
N VAL A 378 0.07 0.39 -14.84
CA VAL A 378 0.65 -0.27 -16.03
C VAL A 378 2.06 0.26 -16.30
N GLY A 379 2.28 1.57 -16.14
CA GLY A 379 3.60 2.18 -16.23
C GLY A 379 4.58 1.61 -15.22
N TYR A 380 4.17 1.45 -13.96
CA TYR A 380 4.98 0.80 -12.93
C TYR A 380 5.41 -0.63 -13.33
N CYS A 381 4.51 -1.40 -13.94
CA CYS A 381 4.82 -2.76 -14.39
C CYS A 381 5.82 -2.80 -15.56
N ARG A 382 5.87 -1.75 -16.35
CA ARG A 382 6.69 -1.68 -17.57
C ARG A 382 8.00 -0.92 -17.41
N THR A 383 8.15 -0.18 -16.30
CA THR A 383 9.34 0.65 -16.08
C THR A 383 10.63 -0.15 -16.04
N THR A 384 11.71 0.45 -16.53
CA THR A 384 13.08 -0.02 -16.35
C THR A 384 13.75 0.61 -15.13
N ASP A 385 13.17 1.70 -14.60
CA ASP A 385 13.65 2.38 -13.41
C ASP A 385 13.57 1.50 -12.15
N CYS A 386 14.30 1.90 -11.12
CA CYS A 386 14.15 1.34 -9.77
C CYS A 386 12.68 1.42 -9.32
N LEU A 387 12.10 0.30 -8.88
CA LEU A 387 10.69 0.22 -8.48
C LEU A 387 10.39 1.10 -7.25
N HIS A 388 11.31 1.20 -6.28
CA HIS A 388 11.19 2.13 -5.15
C HIS A 388 11.18 3.58 -5.60
N ARG A 389 12.11 3.97 -6.48
CA ARG A 389 12.19 5.34 -6.99
C ARG A 389 10.95 5.71 -7.81
N TYR A 390 10.44 4.80 -8.61
CA TYR A 390 9.20 5.02 -9.37
C TYR A 390 8.04 5.28 -8.42
N MET A 391 7.87 4.45 -7.39
CA MET A 391 6.82 4.56 -6.38
C MET A 391 6.89 5.89 -5.63
N THR A 392 8.06 6.25 -5.08
CA THR A 392 8.23 7.48 -4.31
C THR A 392 8.06 8.74 -5.16
N ARG A 393 8.57 8.72 -6.40
CA ARG A 393 8.36 9.81 -7.37
C ARG A 393 6.88 10.00 -7.73
N TYR A 394 6.12 8.92 -7.84
CA TYR A 394 4.68 8.99 -8.08
C TYR A 394 3.96 9.78 -6.98
N PHE A 395 4.36 9.64 -5.72
CA PHE A 395 3.82 10.39 -4.59
C PHE A 395 4.46 11.78 -4.40
N GLY A 396 5.34 12.19 -5.32
CA GLY A 396 5.99 13.51 -5.30
C GLY A 396 7.19 13.61 -4.36
N GLN A 397 7.86 12.48 -4.07
CA GLN A 397 9.10 12.42 -3.31
C GLN A 397 10.24 11.93 -4.22
N GLU A 398 11.32 12.71 -4.31
CA GLU A 398 12.55 12.25 -4.94
C GLU A 398 13.43 11.56 -3.89
N LEU A 399 13.82 10.33 -4.17
CA LEU A 399 14.85 9.65 -3.38
C LEU A 399 16.21 10.18 -3.80
N SER A 400 16.99 10.67 -2.83
CA SER A 400 18.40 10.98 -3.07
C SER A 400 19.14 9.71 -3.55
N PRO A 401 20.11 9.83 -4.45
CA PRO A 401 20.85 8.68 -4.99
C PRO A 401 21.51 7.79 -3.94
N ASN A 402 21.70 8.30 -2.72
CA ASN A 402 22.41 7.65 -1.61
C ASN A 402 21.50 7.16 -0.47
N ALA A 403 20.18 7.09 -0.64
CA ALA A 403 19.27 6.73 0.44
C ALA A 403 19.28 5.22 0.84
N GLY A 404 20.14 4.41 0.27
CA GLY A 404 20.23 2.95 0.53
C GLY A 404 21.39 2.50 1.42
N SER A 405 22.28 3.38 1.91
CA SER A 405 23.33 2.98 2.86
C SER A 405 22.99 3.43 4.27
N THR A 406 22.76 2.47 5.16
CA THR A 406 22.74 2.66 6.62
C THR A 406 24.03 3.34 7.07
N ALA A 407 23.84 4.35 7.93
CA ALA A 407 24.90 5.18 8.48
C ALA A 407 26.07 4.35 9.06
N GLY A 408 27.27 4.66 8.59
CA GLY A 408 28.55 4.30 9.22
C GLY A 408 29.49 3.57 8.29
N GLU A 409 30.23 4.33 7.49
CA GLU A 409 31.64 4.18 7.13
C GLU A 409 31.89 4.87 5.79
N ASP A 410 32.82 5.85 5.79
CA ASP A 410 33.37 6.53 4.62
C ASP A 410 34.14 5.52 3.75
N ILE A 411 33.47 4.93 2.75
CA ILE A 411 34.14 4.22 1.67
C ILE A 411 33.92 5.03 0.39
N ALA A 412 35.06 5.48 -0.17
CA ALA A 412 35.08 6.20 -1.44
C ALA A 412 34.27 5.48 -2.54
N ALA A 413 33.14 6.08 -2.91
CA ALA A 413 32.22 5.53 -3.89
C ALA A 413 32.84 5.60 -5.29
N ASP A 414 33.00 4.44 -5.90
CA ASP A 414 33.20 4.30 -7.33
C ASP A 414 31.92 4.81 -8.05
N SER A 415 32.05 5.85 -8.85
CA SER A 415 30.97 6.62 -9.45
C SER A 415 30.14 5.88 -10.51
N SER A 416 30.36 4.58 -10.72
CA SER A 416 29.65 3.75 -11.70
C SER A 416 28.51 2.88 -11.16
N GLN A 417 28.28 2.83 -9.81
CA GLN A 417 27.20 2.04 -9.18
C GLN A 417 26.14 2.88 -8.45
N SER A 418 26.14 4.19 -8.58
CA SER A 418 25.28 5.11 -7.81
C SER A 418 23.84 5.20 -8.32
N GLY A 419 23.01 4.19 -8.05
CA GLY A 419 21.59 4.27 -8.44
C GLY A 419 20.72 3.05 -8.12
N LYS A 420 21.32 1.96 -7.63
CA LYS A 420 20.59 0.72 -7.32
C LYS A 420 20.15 0.69 -5.85
N CYS A 421 18.85 0.37 -5.60
CA CYS A 421 18.32 0.32 -4.24
C CYS A 421 18.64 -0.99 -3.50
N GLY A 422 19.11 -2.05 -4.19
CA GLY A 422 19.35 -3.37 -3.61
C GLY A 422 18.11 -4.12 -3.08
N ALA A 423 16.92 -3.60 -3.31
CA ALA A 423 15.66 -4.13 -2.77
C ALA A 423 14.55 -4.22 -3.82
N CYS A 424 14.87 -4.35 -5.11
CA CYS A 424 13.87 -4.57 -6.15
C CYS A 424 14.41 -5.33 -7.35
N SER A 425 13.53 -6.09 -8.01
CA SER A 425 13.89 -6.91 -9.17
C SER A 425 14.49 -6.11 -10.33
N ASN A 426 14.11 -4.84 -10.52
CA ASN A 426 14.68 -4.00 -11.57
C ASN A 426 16.15 -3.61 -11.28
N CYS A 427 16.53 -3.44 -10.03
CA CYS A 427 17.90 -3.11 -9.67
C CYS A 427 18.83 -4.33 -9.64
N GLU A 428 18.30 -5.52 -9.38
CA GLU A 428 19.06 -6.76 -9.31
C GLU A 428 19.14 -7.49 -10.64
N SER A 429 18.07 -7.40 -11.45
CA SER A 429 18.01 -8.13 -12.72
C SER A 429 18.79 -7.41 -13.83
N THR A 430 19.52 -8.19 -14.61
CA THR A 430 19.93 -7.83 -15.96
C THR A 430 18.80 -8.22 -16.92
N PHE A 431 17.82 -7.35 -17.13
CA PHE A 431 16.85 -7.58 -18.20
C PHE A 431 17.41 -7.04 -19.51
N GLU A 432 17.12 -7.74 -20.63
CA GLU A 432 17.42 -7.21 -21.94
C GLU A 432 16.54 -5.98 -22.18
N THR A 433 17.20 -4.86 -22.46
CA THR A 433 16.54 -3.66 -22.96
C THR A 433 16.63 -3.61 -24.48
N ILE A 434 15.70 -2.90 -25.08
CA ILE A 434 15.75 -2.59 -26.51
C ILE A 434 15.83 -1.09 -26.62
N ASP A 435 16.87 -0.62 -27.31
CA ASP A 435 16.96 0.77 -27.71
C ASP A 435 15.83 1.11 -28.69
N VAL A 436 14.97 2.01 -28.26
CA VAL A 436 13.85 2.52 -29.04
C VAL A 436 13.94 4.05 -29.22
N THR A 437 15.13 4.61 -29.05
CA THR A 437 15.41 6.05 -29.19
C THR A 437 14.86 6.62 -30.48
N ARG A 438 15.13 5.94 -31.61
CA ARG A 438 14.59 6.33 -32.95
C ARG A 438 13.05 6.36 -32.95
N VAL A 439 12.42 5.39 -32.29
CA VAL A 439 10.95 5.29 -32.23
C VAL A 439 10.39 6.41 -31.39
N ALA A 440 10.97 6.67 -30.22
CA ALA A 440 10.56 7.72 -29.31
C ALA A 440 10.69 9.12 -29.96
N GLN A 441 11.82 9.39 -30.62
CA GLN A 441 12.04 10.63 -31.34
C GLN A 441 11.05 10.81 -32.52
N ALA A 442 10.77 9.75 -33.26
CA ALA A 442 9.79 9.78 -34.35
C ALA A 442 8.37 10.07 -33.82
N ILE A 443 7.99 9.48 -32.68
CA ILE A 443 6.71 9.76 -32.01
C ILE A 443 6.63 11.23 -31.57
N SER A 444 7.66 11.74 -30.92
CA SER A 444 7.72 13.13 -30.46
C SER A 444 7.60 14.12 -31.64
N ARG A 445 8.32 13.87 -32.73
CA ARG A 445 8.21 14.68 -33.96
C ARG A 445 6.83 14.61 -34.59
N CYS A 446 6.20 13.43 -34.61
CA CYS A 446 4.85 13.27 -35.15
C CYS A 446 3.81 14.04 -34.29
N VAL A 447 3.94 14.05 -32.97
CA VAL A 447 3.10 14.86 -32.07
C VAL A 447 3.24 16.35 -32.39
N HIS A 448 4.45 16.81 -32.70
CA HIS A 448 4.69 18.18 -33.16
C HIS A 448 4.00 18.45 -34.50
N ASP A 449 4.22 17.58 -35.51
CA ASP A 449 3.71 17.74 -36.88
C ASP A 449 2.18 17.79 -36.95
N VAL A 450 1.49 17.01 -36.08
CA VAL A 450 0.02 17.02 -35.98
C VAL A 450 -0.51 18.14 -35.08
N GLY A 451 0.37 18.98 -34.52
CA GLY A 451 0.00 20.12 -33.66
C GLY A 451 -0.74 19.70 -32.39
N GLN A 452 -0.43 18.53 -31.83
CA GLN A 452 -1.05 18.02 -30.60
C GLN A 452 -2.58 17.92 -30.66
N ARG A 453 -3.15 17.46 -31.79
CA ARG A 453 -4.61 17.46 -32.08
C ARG A 453 -5.20 16.08 -32.25
N VAL A 454 -4.41 15.02 -32.17
CA VAL A 454 -4.85 13.67 -32.46
C VAL A 454 -4.51 12.68 -31.37
N GLY A 455 -5.28 11.60 -31.31
CA GLY A 455 -5.04 10.51 -30.36
C GLY A 455 -3.95 9.55 -30.83
N SER A 456 -3.49 8.70 -29.90
CA SER A 456 -2.41 7.72 -30.11
C SER A 456 -2.61 6.83 -31.33
N GLY A 457 -3.83 6.37 -31.60
CA GLY A 457 -4.12 5.54 -32.76
C GLY A 457 -3.81 6.22 -34.10
N LYS A 458 -4.08 7.53 -34.24
CA LYS A 458 -3.75 8.29 -35.45
C LYS A 458 -2.26 8.54 -35.60
N ILE A 459 -1.55 8.83 -34.50
CA ILE A 459 -0.08 8.96 -34.51
C ILE A 459 0.57 7.68 -35.02
N VAL A 460 0.14 6.53 -34.48
CA VAL A 460 0.65 5.22 -34.91
C VAL A 460 0.39 4.97 -36.39
N LYS A 461 -0.83 5.25 -36.89
CA LYS A 461 -1.18 5.12 -38.32
C LYS A 461 -0.30 6.00 -39.22
N ILE A 462 -0.06 7.27 -38.84
CA ILE A 462 0.77 8.22 -39.58
C ILE A 462 2.21 7.70 -39.66
N LEU A 463 2.81 7.36 -38.53
CA LEU A 463 4.18 6.85 -38.44
C LEU A 463 4.37 5.56 -39.23
N ARG A 464 3.33 4.74 -39.35
CA ARG A 464 3.32 3.50 -40.14
C ARG A 464 3.04 3.71 -41.64
N GLY A 465 2.71 4.95 -42.04
CA GLY A 465 2.39 5.26 -43.44
C GLY A 465 1.00 4.80 -43.89
N SER A 466 0.04 4.76 -42.98
CA SER A 466 -1.34 4.35 -43.29
C SER A 466 -2.09 5.45 -44.09
N ARG A 467 -2.78 5.04 -45.13
CA ARG A 467 -3.66 5.89 -45.98
C ARG A 467 -5.14 5.78 -45.57
N ALA A 468 -5.40 5.48 -44.33
CA ALA A 468 -6.78 5.32 -43.80
C ALA A 468 -7.58 6.62 -43.99
N GLN A 469 -8.88 6.47 -44.34
CA GLN A 469 -9.77 7.59 -44.64
C GLN A 469 -9.95 8.57 -43.48
N ASP A 470 -9.84 8.08 -42.23
CA ASP A 470 -9.92 8.87 -41.01
C ASP A 470 -8.74 9.83 -40.79
N LEU A 471 -7.69 9.73 -41.63
CA LEU A 471 -6.52 10.60 -41.61
C LEU A 471 -6.54 11.65 -42.74
N ALA A 472 -7.45 11.55 -43.74
CA ALA A 472 -7.43 12.36 -44.94
C ALA A 472 -7.40 13.88 -44.68
N TRP A 473 -8.09 14.34 -43.64
CA TRP A 473 -8.16 15.75 -43.26
C TRP A 473 -6.83 16.33 -42.73
N LEU A 474 -5.89 15.47 -42.31
CA LEU A 474 -4.55 15.84 -41.86
C LEU A 474 -3.55 15.96 -42.98
N ASN A 475 -3.85 15.47 -44.19
CA ASN A 475 -2.90 15.32 -45.30
C ASN A 475 -1.57 14.67 -44.87
N PRO A 476 -1.60 13.46 -44.23
CA PRO A 476 -0.46 12.88 -43.55
C PRO A 476 0.75 12.65 -44.50
N GLU A 477 0.52 12.42 -45.79
CA GLU A 477 1.56 12.20 -46.78
C GLU A 477 2.51 13.41 -46.96
N ARG A 478 2.07 14.63 -46.54
CA ARG A 478 2.91 15.84 -46.57
C ARG A 478 3.73 16.03 -45.30
N MET A 479 3.51 15.20 -44.31
CA MET A 479 4.25 15.29 -43.05
C MET A 479 5.60 14.59 -43.14
N PRO A 480 6.68 15.19 -42.63
CA PRO A 480 8.00 14.57 -42.60
C PRO A 480 8.01 13.21 -41.91
N THR A 481 7.10 13.03 -40.91
CA THR A 481 7.00 11.81 -40.09
C THR A 481 6.16 10.71 -40.73
N PHE A 482 5.52 10.94 -41.88
CA PHE A 482 4.70 9.92 -42.53
C PHE A 482 5.54 8.71 -42.99
N GLY A 483 5.19 7.54 -42.44
CA GLY A 483 5.86 6.29 -42.78
C GLY A 483 7.27 6.11 -42.22
N MET A 484 7.75 6.99 -41.32
CA MET A 484 9.08 6.88 -40.69
C MET A 484 9.31 5.55 -39.95
N LEU A 485 8.26 4.92 -39.48
CA LEU A 485 8.28 3.67 -38.71
C LEU A 485 7.54 2.53 -39.44
N LYS A 486 7.51 2.54 -40.79
CA LYS A 486 6.87 1.48 -41.57
C LYS A 486 7.48 0.09 -41.31
N ASP A 487 8.77 0.07 -40.97
CA ASP A 487 9.59 -1.09 -40.64
C ASP A 487 9.39 -1.58 -39.18
N VAL A 488 8.79 -0.78 -38.31
CA VAL A 488 8.57 -1.13 -36.91
C VAL A 488 7.17 -1.72 -36.70
N ASN A 489 7.06 -2.80 -35.95
CA ASN A 489 5.77 -3.41 -35.64
C ASN A 489 4.86 -2.40 -34.91
N GLU A 490 3.56 -2.36 -35.29
CA GLU A 490 2.57 -1.46 -34.73
C GLU A 490 2.47 -1.57 -33.20
N ALA A 491 2.50 -2.78 -32.67
CA ALA A 491 2.48 -3.00 -31.24
C ALA A 491 3.68 -2.35 -30.53
N ARG A 492 4.88 -2.40 -31.14
CA ARG A 492 6.07 -1.74 -30.60
C ARG A 492 5.90 -0.22 -30.57
N VAL A 493 5.36 0.38 -31.62
CA VAL A 493 5.11 1.83 -31.65
C VAL A 493 4.10 2.22 -30.57
N ARG A 494 3.07 1.42 -30.36
CA ARG A 494 2.08 1.63 -29.27
C ARG A 494 2.70 1.51 -27.89
N ASP A 495 3.53 0.48 -27.69
CA ASP A 495 4.21 0.25 -26.41
C ASP A 495 5.13 1.44 -26.06
N VAL A 496 5.94 1.90 -27.03
CA VAL A 496 6.82 3.06 -26.82
C VAL A 496 6.01 4.33 -26.54
N LEU A 497 4.95 4.60 -27.30
CA LEU A 497 4.09 5.76 -27.08
C LEU A 497 3.47 5.74 -25.67
N SER A 498 2.98 4.59 -25.24
CA SER A 498 2.40 4.40 -23.90
C SER A 498 3.45 4.62 -22.81
N GLN A 499 4.66 4.09 -23.00
CA GLN A 499 5.75 4.26 -22.03
C GLN A 499 6.22 5.72 -21.97
N MET A 500 6.35 6.41 -23.12
CA MET A 500 6.68 7.84 -23.16
C MET A 500 5.65 8.71 -22.43
N ALA A 501 4.36 8.33 -22.49
CA ALA A 501 3.32 9.03 -21.73
C ALA A 501 3.47 8.79 -20.21
N THR A 502 3.83 7.58 -19.82
CA THR A 502 4.11 7.23 -18.43
C THR A 502 5.34 7.95 -17.88
N ASP A 503 6.41 8.05 -18.69
CA ASP A 503 7.67 8.65 -18.27
C ASP A 503 7.67 10.19 -18.38
N GLY A 504 6.53 10.78 -18.75
CA GLY A 504 6.33 12.22 -18.79
C GLY A 504 6.89 12.93 -20.02
N TYR A 505 7.34 12.20 -21.04
CA TYR A 505 7.70 12.78 -22.33
C TYR A 505 6.47 13.21 -23.14
N LEU A 506 5.37 12.49 -22.97
CA LEU A 506 4.08 12.80 -23.56
C LEU A 506 3.03 12.95 -22.44
N SER A 507 1.92 13.58 -22.77
CA SER A 507 0.72 13.67 -21.94
C SER A 507 -0.48 13.28 -22.78
N ILE A 508 -1.40 12.54 -22.23
CA ILE A 508 -2.64 12.19 -22.92
C ILE A 508 -3.76 13.02 -22.28
N ALA A 509 -4.27 14.01 -23.03
CA ALA A 509 -5.37 14.85 -22.56
C ALA A 509 -6.65 14.04 -22.43
N GLU A 510 -7.42 14.36 -21.41
CA GLU A 510 -8.70 13.72 -21.12
C GLU A 510 -9.82 14.26 -21.99
N GLY A 511 -10.80 13.40 -22.31
CA GLY A 511 -11.98 13.75 -23.06
C GLY A 511 -12.53 12.57 -23.86
N ARG A 512 -13.68 12.77 -24.52
CA ARG A 512 -14.32 11.77 -25.40
C ARG A 512 -13.38 11.22 -26.49
N MET A 513 -12.37 12.01 -26.86
CA MET A 513 -11.30 11.61 -27.77
C MET A 513 -9.96 12.04 -27.17
N PRO A 514 -9.23 11.14 -26.47
CA PRO A 514 -7.95 11.46 -25.85
C PRO A 514 -6.93 11.90 -26.91
N ILE A 515 -6.31 13.06 -26.71
CA ILE A 515 -5.31 13.65 -27.58
C ILE A 515 -3.93 13.49 -26.94
N VAL A 516 -2.92 13.17 -27.76
CA VAL A 516 -1.53 13.11 -27.31
C VAL A 516 -0.90 14.49 -27.41
N MET A 517 -0.38 14.98 -26.31
CA MET A 517 0.33 16.26 -26.17
C MET A 517 1.74 16.03 -25.63
N PHE A 518 2.53 17.09 -25.62
CA PHE A 518 3.83 17.07 -24.97
C PHE A 518 3.67 17.03 -23.43
N GLY A 519 4.47 16.19 -22.79
CA GLY A 519 4.63 16.14 -21.34
C GLY A 519 5.72 17.09 -20.86
N ALA A 520 5.92 17.13 -19.54
CA ALA A 520 6.91 18.01 -18.89
C ALA A 520 8.35 17.75 -19.37
N ARG A 521 8.67 16.52 -19.76
CA ARG A 521 10.01 16.09 -20.22
C ARG A 521 10.15 16.06 -21.74
N ALA A 522 9.19 16.57 -22.50
CA ALA A 522 9.17 16.47 -23.95
C ALA A 522 10.43 17.06 -24.62
N ALA A 523 10.99 18.15 -24.08
CA ALA A 523 12.17 18.80 -24.59
C ALA A 523 13.41 17.88 -24.62
N GLU A 524 13.50 16.93 -23.71
CA GLU A 524 14.61 15.97 -23.63
C GLU A 524 14.67 15.07 -24.89
N THR A 525 13.53 14.77 -25.51
CA THR A 525 13.49 13.91 -26.71
C THR A 525 14.21 14.50 -27.93
N ALA A 526 14.48 15.81 -27.92
CA ALA A 526 15.21 16.51 -28.95
C ALA A 526 16.71 16.67 -28.64
N ALA A 527 17.17 16.32 -27.46
CA ALA A 527 18.57 16.42 -27.06
C ALA A 527 19.44 15.43 -27.87
N PRO A 528 20.70 15.82 -28.23
CA PRO A 528 21.59 14.96 -28.99
C PRO A 528 21.98 13.66 -28.28
N ASP A 529 22.00 13.69 -26.97
CA ASP A 529 22.35 12.59 -26.06
C ASP A 529 21.11 11.83 -25.55
N PHE A 530 19.91 12.14 -26.07
CA PHE A 530 18.70 11.43 -25.70
C PHE A 530 18.80 9.95 -26.04
N HIS A 531 18.68 9.12 -25.04
CA HIS A 531 18.66 7.67 -25.14
C HIS A 531 17.41 7.12 -24.45
N TYR A 532 16.71 6.19 -25.11
CA TYR A 532 15.46 5.66 -24.59
C TYR A 532 15.34 4.16 -24.82
N GLU A 533 15.22 3.43 -23.74
CA GLU A 533 15.12 1.99 -23.72
C GLU A 533 13.81 1.51 -23.10
N ILE A 534 13.30 0.38 -23.57
CA ILE A 534 12.18 -0.32 -22.97
C ILE A 534 12.55 -1.80 -22.72
N LYS A 535 11.89 -2.45 -21.76
CA LYS A 535 12.08 -3.88 -21.52
C LYS A 535 11.72 -4.70 -22.77
N ARG A 536 12.56 -5.67 -23.11
CA ARG A 536 12.28 -6.62 -24.19
C ARG A 536 11.13 -7.52 -23.77
N VAL A 537 10.01 -7.45 -24.49
CA VAL A 537 8.91 -8.39 -24.34
C VAL A 537 9.19 -9.56 -25.30
N GLU A 538 9.60 -10.71 -24.78
CA GLU A 538 9.67 -11.92 -25.58
C GLU A 538 8.26 -12.32 -26.04
N ARG A 539 7.99 -12.15 -27.34
CA ARG A 539 6.89 -12.85 -27.99
C ARG A 539 7.46 -14.15 -28.53
N LYS A 540 7.00 -15.30 -28.03
CA LYS A 540 7.20 -16.57 -28.75
C LYS A 540 6.64 -16.36 -30.14
N SER A 541 7.53 -16.36 -31.13
CA SER A 541 7.15 -16.44 -32.54
C SER A 541 6.35 -17.72 -32.72
N GLU A 542 5.12 -17.60 -33.27
CA GLU A 542 4.44 -18.72 -33.89
C GLU A 542 5.30 -19.20 -35.07
N ALA A 543 6.14 -20.18 -34.83
CA ALA A 543 6.73 -20.97 -35.90
C ALA A 543 5.64 -21.91 -36.41
N ALA A 544 5.00 -21.49 -37.51
CA ALA A 544 4.15 -22.36 -38.28
C ALA A 544 5.00 -23.49 -38.90
N GLY A 545 4.52 -24.70 -38.78
CA GLY A 545 4.71 -25.73 -39.79
C GLY A 545 5.54 -26.94 -39.41
N SER A 546 4.82 -28.03 -39.29
CA SER A 546 5.12 -29.43 -39.65
C SER A 546 6.12 -30.24 -38.84
N GLY A 547 5.59 -31.33 -38.27
CA GLY A 547 6.30 -32.62 -38.31
C GLY A 547 6.63 -33.29 -36.99
N ARG A 548 5.74 -34.12 -36.56
CA ARG A 548 5.96 -35.46 -35.92
C ARG A 548 6.86 -35.64 -34.69
N SER A 549 6.20 -36.18 -33.68
CA SER A 549 6.58 -37.30 -32.81
C SER A 549 7.75 -37.19 -31.84
N GLY A 550 7.42 -37.38 -30.60
CA GLY A 550 8.24 -38.18 -29.67
C GLY A 550 9.12 -37.38 -28.73
N GLY A 551 8.83 -37.52 -27.45
CA GLY A 551 9.78 -37.21 -26.41
C GLY A 551 9.27 -36.15 -25.43
N VAL A 552 8.70 -36.66 -24.34
CA VAL A 552 8.58 -35.91 -23.10
C VAL A 552 9.99 -35.51 -22.68
N ALA A 553 10.30 -34.24 -22.81
CA ALA A 553 11.47 -33.66 -22.18
C ALA A 553 10.97 -32.53 -21.30
N ASP A 554 11.05 -32.74 -19.99
CA ASP A 554 11.03 -31.76 -18.94
C ASP A 554 12.04 -30.65 -19.27
N THR A 555 11.54 -29.50 -19.72
CA THR A 555 12.25 -28.25 -19.63
C THR A 555 11.32 -27.24 -18.95
N ALA A 556 11.12 -27.47 -17.65
CA ALA A 556 10.85 -26.39 -16.72
C ALA A 556 12.14 -25.55 -16.70
N ASP A 557 12.21 -24.56 -17.60
CA ASP A 557 13.18 -23.48 -17.44
C ASP A 557 12.90 -22.83 -16.08
N SER A 558 13.82 -23.11 -15.19
CA SER A 558 13.94 -22.52 -13.88
C SER A 558 13.98 -21.01 -14.04
N ALA A 559 12.82 -20.35 -13.85
CA ALA A 559 12.84 -18.97 -13.37
C ALA A 559 13.54 -19.04 -12.01
N ASN A 560 14.83 -18.75 -12.02
CA ASN A 560 15.67 -18.61 -10.86
C ASN A 560 14.91 -17.75 -9.85
N VAL A 561 14.48 -18.31 -8.75
CA VAL A 561 14.12 -17.57 -7.56
C VAL A 561 15.47 -17.08 -7.03
N PRO A 562 15.78 -15.76 -7.13
CA PRO A 562 17.01 -15.26 -6.53
C PRO A 562 16.87 -15.50 -5.02
N GLY A 563 17.74 -16.36 -4.49
CA GLY A 563 17.90 -16.49 -3.06
C GLY A 563 18.33 -15.16 -2.46
N ASP A 564 17.85 -14.90 -1.26
CA ASP A 564 18.15 -13.84 -0.31
C ASP A 564 19.35 -12.94 -0.66
N ALA A 565 19.05 -11.78 -1.23
CA ALA A 565 20.01 -10.70 -1.42
C ALA A 565 19.56 -9.41 -0.73
N LEU A 566 18.98 -9.52 0.44
CA LEU A 566 18.99 -8.45 1.43
C LEU A 566 20.16 -8.77 2.35
N GLY A 567 21.14 -7.87 2.48
CA GLY A 567 22.26 -7.98 3.40
C GLY A 567 21.77 -8.08 4.85
N SER A 568 21.13 -9.20 5.15
CA SER A 568 20.59 -9.57 6.43
C SER A 568 21.66 -10.37 7.17
N TYR A 569 21.89 -10.01 8.41
CA TYR A 569 22.46 -10.88 9.40
C TYR A 569 21.83 -12.28 9.23
N ILE A 570 22.63 -13.27 8.85
CA ILE A 570 22.21 -14.67 8.79
C ILE A 570 22.25 -15.18 10.22
N PRO A 571 21.08 -15.47 10.87
CA PRO A 571 21.07 -16.08 12.19
C PRO A 571 21.86 -17.40 12.15
N ASP A 572 22.56 -17.73 13.21
CA ASP A 572 23.10 -19.08 13.34
C ASP A 572 21.93 -20.10 13.58
N ASP A 573 22.20 -21.37 13.39
CA ASP A 573 21.17 -22.43 13.54
C ASP A 573 20.57 -22.44 14.96
N ASP A 574 21.33 -22.02 15.97
CA ASP A 574 20.87 -21.92 17.36
C ASP A 574 19.90 -20.73 17.55
N GLU A 575 20.17 -19.58 16.94
CA GLU A 575 19.29 -18.41 16.99
C GLU A 575 17.96 -18.68 16.30
N GLU A 576 17.99 -19.32 15.13
CA GLU A 576 16.77 -19.68 14.41
C GLU A 576 15.95 -20.72 15.18
N SER A 577 16.60 -21.75 15.74
CA SER A 577 15.94 -22.76 16.56
C SER A 577 15.30 -22.15 17.82
N LEU A 578 15.98 -21.22 18.48
CA LEU A 578 15.44 -20.51 19.64
C LEU A 578 14.27 -19.61 19.22
N PHE A 579 14.40 -18.88 18.11
CA PHE A 579 13.31 -18.05 17.58
C PHE A 579 12.04 -18.87 17.34
N GLN A 580 12.14 -20.06 16.72
CA GLN A 580 10.98 -20.91 16.48
C GLN A 580 10.34 -21.38 17.80
N LYS A 581 11.13 -21.76 18.82
CA LYS A 581 10.62 -22.12 20.15
C LYS A 581 9.89 -20.95 20.82
N LEU A 582 10.43 -19.74 20.74
CA LEU A 582 9.79 -18.53 21.28
C LEU A 582 8.51 -18.18 20.53
N ARG A 583 8.46 -18.45 19.22
CA ARG A 583 7.27 -18.28 18.38
C ARG A 583 6.15 -19.25 18.78
N GLU A 584 6.48 -20.52 19.07
CA GLU A 584 5.51 -21.50 19.59
C GLU A 584 4.99 -21.10 20.98
N LEU A 585 5.88 -20.69 21.90
CA LEU A 585 5.49 -20.19 23.20
C LEU A 585 4.56 -18.99 23.09
N ARG A 586 4.87 -18.03 22.21
CA ARG A 586 4.00 -16.89 21.91
C ARG A 586 2.62 -17.31 21.45
N ARG A 587 2.52 -18.30 20.53
CA ARG A 587 1.23 -18.85 20.07
C ARG A 587 0.43 -19.43 21.22
N THR A 588 1.06 -20.21 22.08
CA THR A 588 0.42 -20.81 23.25
C THR A 588 -0.13 -19.73 24.19
N ILE A 589 0.66 -18.72 24.52
CA ILE A 589 0.23 -17.61 25.38
C ILE A 589 -0.93 -16.84 24.72
N ALA A 590 -0.81 -16.55 23.42
CA ALA A 590 -1.85 -15.82 22.69
C ALA A 590 -3.19 -16.57 22.68
N GLN A 591 -3.16 -17.90 22.52
CA GLN A 591 -4.37 -18.75 22.61
C GLN A 591 -4.99 -18.75 24.01
N GLU A 592 -4.16 -18.81 25.06
CA GLU A 592 -4.62 -18.77 26.46
C GLU A 592 -5.37 -17.46 26.79
N ILE A 593 -4.89 -16.33 26.24
CA ILE A 593 -5.47 -15.01 26.49
C ILE A 593 -6.49 -14.57 25.42
N GLY A 594 -6.71 -15.39 24.37
CA GLY A 594 -7.66 -15.10 23.30
C GLY A 594 -7.26 -13.92 22.41
N LYS A 595 -5.97 -13.59 22.31
CA LYS A 595 -5.44 -12.44 21.54
C LYS A 595 -4.53 -12.87 20.40
N PRO A 596 -4.36 -12.02 19.36
CA PRO A 596 -3.39 -12.27 18.30
C PRO A 596 -1.95 -12.42 18.81
N PRO A 597 -1.14 -13.37 18.28
CA PRO A 597 0.22 -13.63 18.76
C PRO A 597 1.15 -12.42 18.76
N TYR A 598 1.06 -11.53 17.75
CA TYR A 598 1.90 -10.34 17.65
C TYR A 598 1.63 -9.28 18.75
N ILE A 599 0.49 -9.36 19.46
CA ILE A 599 0.20 -8.49 20.62
C ILE A 599 1.09 -8.88 21.80
N VAL A 600 1.38 -10.16 21.99
CA VAL A 600 2.31 -10.62 23.01
C VAL A 600 3.70 -10.05 22.71
N PHE A 601 4.30 -10.45 21.60
CA PHE A 601 5.55 -9.89 21.06
C PHE A 601 5.58 -9.95 19.55
N SER A 602 6.22 -8.96 18.89
CA SER A 602 6.49 -8.97 17.45
C SER A 602 7.57 -10.00 17.11
N ASP A 603 7.67 -10.42 15.85
CA ASP A 603 8.76 -11.30 15.40
C ASP A 603 10.12 -10.63 15.60
N LYS A 604 10.23 -9.31 15.37
CA LYS A 604 11.43 -8.52 15.67
C LYS A 604 11.86 -8.64 17.14
N THR A 605 10.90 -8.51 18.07
CA THR A 605 11.17 -8.67 19.50
C THR A 605 11.64 -10.09 19.82
N LEU A 606 11.03 -11.13 19.21
CA LEU A 606 11.45 -12.52 19.40
C LEU A 606 12.84 -12.80 18.81
N ARG A 607 13.19 -12.22 17.67
CA ARG A 607 14.55 -12.31 17.10
C ARG A 607 15.58 -11.63 17.99
N ASP A 608 15.26 -10.45 18.52
CA ASP A 608 16.11 -9.78 19.51
C ASP A 608 16.27 -10.64 20.78
N MET A 609 15.21 -11.30 21.26
CA MET A 609 15.30 -12.25 22.38
C MET A 609 16.19 -13.45 22.04
N ALA A 610 16.09 -14.00 20.83
CA ALA A 610 16.90 -15.12 20.39
C ALA A 610 18.39 -14.76 20.34
N ARG A 611 18.71 -13.55 19.90
CA ARG A 611 20.08 -13.00 19.83
C ARG A 611 20.66 -12.67 21.20
N ILE A 612 19.90 -11.92 22.03
CA ILE A 612 20.35 -11.42 23.35
C ILE A 612 20.32 -12.53 24.40
N LYS A 613 19.41 -13.50 24.24
CA LYS A 613 19.15 -14.63 25.17
C LYS A 613 18.95 -14.14 26.63
N PRO A 614 18.02 -13.21 26.88
CA PRO A 614 17.84 -12.59 28.20
C PRO A 614 17.35 -13.61 29.23
N VAL A 615 18.03 -13.66 30.40
CA VAL A 615 17.69 -14.55 31.52
C VAL A 615 17.38 -13.79 32.82
N THR A 616 17.52 -12.46 32.81
CA THR A 616 17.18 -11.59 33.93
C THR A 616 16.21 -10.50 33.50
N ASN A 617 15.43 -9.96 34.45
CA ASN A 617 14.47 -8.89 34.18
C ASN A 617 15.14 -7.66 33.51
N ALA A 618 16.33 -7.30 33.94
CA ALA A 618 17.07 -6.17 33.37
C ALA A 618 17.47 -6.43 31.90
N GLN A 619 17.93 -7.63 31.57
CA GLN A 619 18.24 -8.03 30.19
C GLN A 619 16.98 -8.10 29.34
N PHE A 620 15.86 -8.59 29.92
CA PHE A 620 14.60 -8.71 29.21
C PHE A 620 14.00 -7.33 28.87
N LEU A 621 14.12 -6.35 29.75
CA LEU A 621 13.73 -4.95 29.48
C LEU A 621 14.63 -4.26 28.43
N ALA A 622 15.87 -4.72 28.24
CA ALA A 622 16.75 -4.20 27.21
C ALA A 622 16.43 -4.70 25.79
N VAL A 623 15.52 -5.69 25.66
CA VAL A 623 15.06 -6.18 24.37
C VAL A 623 14.13 -5.16 23.71
N ASN A 624 14.31 -4.87 22.43
CA ASN A 624 13.48 -3.93 21.70
C ASN A 624 12.00 -4.36 21.69
N GLY A 625 11.08 -3.45 22.07
CA GLY A 625 9.64 -3.71 22.12
C GLY A 625 9.16 -4.42 23.39
N VAL A 626 9.99 -4.52 24.43
CA VAL A 626 9.63 -5.01 25.77
C VAL A 626 9.53 -3.83 26.74
N GLY A 627 8.32 -3.50 27.16
CA GLY A 627 8.06 -2.57 28.26
C GLY A 627 7.76 -3.30 29.58
N GLN A 628 7.73 -2.55 30.69
CA GLN A 628 7.46 -3.10 32.04
C GLN A 628 6.21 -3.97 32.07
N HIS A 629 5.11 -3.51 31.47
CA HIS A 629 3.84 -4.25 31.42
C HIS A 629 3.98 -5.64 30.77
N LYS A 630 4.71 -5.75 29.66
CA LYS A 630 4.95 -7.05 28.99
C LYS A 630 5.93 -7.94 29.75
N LEU A 631 6.91 -7.37 30.46
CA LEU A 631 7.76 -8.10 31.39
C LEU A 631 6.92 -8.73 32.50
N ASP A 632 6.02 -7.95 33.13
CA ASP A 632 5.18 -8.42 34.23
C ASP A 632 4.24 -9.55 33.80
N LEU A 633 3.66 -9.45 32.60
CA LEU A 633 2.73 -10.44 32.07
C LEU A 633 3.39 -11.72 31.52
N TYR A 634 4.48 -11.58 30.78
CA TYR A 634 5.02 -12.67 29.94
C TYR A 634 6.49 -12.98 30.23
N GLY A 635 7.24 -12.05 30.84
CA GLY A 635 8.71 -12.12 30.93
C GLY A 635 9.21 -13.41 31.54
N GLN A 636 8.59 -13.87 32.64
CA GLN A 636 9.02 -15.08 33.34
C GLN A 636 8.97 -16.32 32.43
N ARG A 637 7.88 -16.47 31.64
CA ARG A 637 7.70 -17.63 30.74
C ARG A 637 8.75 -17.65 29.62
N PHE A 638 9.03 -16.47 29.03
CA PHE A 638 10.03 -16.35 27.96
C PHE A 638 11.46 -16.56 28.50
N MET A 639 11.82 -15.96 29.63
CA MET A 639 13.14 -16.16 30.26
C MET A 639 13.36 -17.63 30.64
N GLN A 640 12.35 -18.35 31.13
CA GLN A 640 12.45 -19.78 31.42
C GLN A 640 12.66 -20.60 30.16
N ALA A 641 11.94 -20.30 29.07
CA ALA A 641 12.13 -20.98 27.78
C ALA A 641 13.55 -20.78 27.23
N ILE A 642 14.09 -19.56 27.32
CA ILE A 642 15.47 -19.23 26.91
C ILE A 642 16.48 -19.96 27.78
N ALA A 643 16.32 -19.94 29.11
CA ALA A 643 17.21 -20.65 30.03
C ALA A 643 17.23 -22.15 29.78
N SER A 644 16.05 -22.76 29.53
CA SER A 644 15.94 -24.19 29.19
C SER A 644 16.61 -24.52 27.85
N PHE A 645 16.53 -23.62 26.88
CA PHE A 645 17.22 -23.78 25.60
C PHE A 645 18.73 -23.76 25.75
N ASN A 646 19.25 -22.75 26.47
CA ASN A 646 20.69 -22.60 26.73
C ASN A 646 21.28 -23.81 27.49
N ALA A 647 20.50 -24.39 28.43
CA ALA A 647 20.91 -25.59 29.16
C ALA A 647 20.95 -26.86 28.27
N GLY A 648 20.04 -26.97 27.28
CA GLY A 648 20.00 -28.09 26.34
C GLY A 648 21.05 -28.03 25.21
N SER A 649 21.52 -26.83 24.86
CA SER A 649 22.56 -26.63 23.85
C SER A 649 23.99 -26.83 24.43
N ALA A 650 24.12 -26.89 25.77
CA ALA A 650 25.41 -27.10 26.47
C ALA A 650 25.70 -28.60 26.78
N SER A 651 24.79 -29.51 26.44
CA SER A 651 24.94 -30.98 26.58
C SER A 651 25.12 -31.63 25.20
#